data_bbe2813560bc0535c002e2c3591e41d4
#
_entry.id   bbe2813560bc0535c002e2c3591e41d4
#
_cell.length_a   1.000
_cell.length_b   1.000
_cell.length_c   1.000
_cell.angle_alpha   90.00
_cell.angle_beta   90.00
_cell.angle_gamma   90.00
#
_symmetry.space_group_name_H-M   'P 1'
#
loop_
_entity.id
_entity.type
_entity.pdbx_description
1 polymer ?
#
loop_
_entity_poly.entity_id
_entity_poly.type
_entity_poly.pdbx_seq_one_letter_code
_entity_poly.pdbx_strand_id
1 'polypeptide(L)'
;MAARQTETKITALYERLSRDDESAGDSNSIINQKRYLEGYAADHGYGNIVHYTDDGWSGGNFDRPAWKQLISDIESGKVGHLLVKDLSRVGRDYLQTGFYTEVVFKRYGIHFVAIGNSIDSNDPSSSEFAPFVNIMSEWYLRDLSRKQRTAIRVKGESGKPTTNQAIYGYRKDPNDKYHWLIDEEAAAVVRRIYQLSVEGHGLSDIANILYRDKVESPAAYLARQGRGPWKSKDEITRPYAWSDFIVGRILSKPEYMGHTVNFRSHTESYKDKRAVRRAPEDWLIFENTHEAIVDKATWELVQKLRGTPRRVDTLGEANPLTGLVFCADCGSKMYNQRTRGNEGKAYPSDAYECSAYKLGGQRRDKVCSNHHISTKALRTLILETIKITSAYAISNEAEFIQKVRAASEIRQAQAAKDLKSRLNKDKRRFEELDTIIKKLYESYAVGRIGEERFDTLLAGYEQEQTALRQSIAESEAALDSFEQDTANVEHFLDLAKKYTNFSELTTPMINEFIDKIVVHAPDRSTGDRIQEVDIYLKFIGKFDTPVPEPTPEEIAEQERLQKERIRSRERYRRLKAGENLSPPFERVCEQCGKSFMAGIPNAKFCHPNCRAKFYIRQAAESRRRDCTCANCGKVFSTTRMDVKYCSDDCRVEANRIMQKQRNAKKRDMSETSETPDFAKANEKTA
;
A
#
# COMPACT_ATOMS: atom_id res chain seq x y z
N MET A 1 -42.71 48.62 45.52
CA MET A 1 -42.45 47.18 45.75
C MET A 1 -42.80 46.47 44.43
N ALA A 2 -41.79 46.15 43.63
CA ALA A 2 -42.02 45.39 42.39
C ALA A 2 -42.20 43.91 42.75
N ALA A 3 -43.33 43.34 42.41
CA ALA A 3 -43.61 41.91 42.57
C ALA A 3 -42.58 41.13 41.70
N ARG A 4 -41.69 40.37 42.33
CA ARG A 4 -40.91 39.34 41.66
C ARG A 4 -41.91 38.33 41.09
N GLN A 5 -42.07 38.32 39.77
CA GLN A 5 -42.67 37.20 39.07
C GLN A 5 -41.79 35.98 39.37
N THR A 6 -42.27 35.04 40.16
CA THR A 6 -41.71 33.72 40.32
C THR A 6 -41.89 33.01 38.97
N GLU A 7 -40.86 33.01 38.12
CA GLU A 7 -40.85 32.18 36.91
C GLU A 7 -41.07 30.74 37.40
N THR A 8 -42.17 30.12 36.96
CA THR A 8 -42.49 28.72 37.25
C THR A 8 -41.44 27.88 36.55
N LYS A 9 -40.61 27.18 37.33
CA LYS A 9 -39.55 26.31 36.82
C LYS A 9 -40.11 25.25 35.87
N ILE A 10 -39.34 24.84 34.88
CA ILE A 10 -39.69 23.83 33.88
C ILE A 10 -39.73 22.44 34.51
N THR A 11 -40.72 21.64 34.14
CA THR A 11 -40.72 20.19 34.29
C THR A 11 -40.17 19.56 33.01
N ALA A 12 -38.95 19.09 33.05
CA ALA A 12 -38.27 18.45 31.91
C ALA A 12 -38.71 16.99 31.83
N LEU A 13 -39.21 16.59 30.67
CA LEU A 13 -39.44 15.20 30.30
C LEU A 13 -38.32 14.77 29.36
N TYR A 14 -37.54 13.75 29.77
CA TYR A 14 -36.44 13.28 28.97
C TYR A 14 -36.70 11.90 28.37
N GLU A 15 -36.68 11.82 27.03
CA GLU A 15 -36.91 10.60 26.27
C GLU A 15 -35.69 10.24 25.45
N ARG A 16 -35.38 8.92 25.40
CA ARG A 16 -34.29 8.42 24.59
C ARG A 16 -34.58 7.04 23.99
N LEU A 17 -34.23 6.87 22.70
CA LEU A 17 -34.25 5.60 22.00
C LEU A 17 -32.90 5.32 21.38
N SER A 18 -32.43 4.07 21.42
CA SER A 18 -31.20 3.61 20.80
C SER A 18 -31.51 3.02 19.43
N ARG A 19 -30.63 3.19 18.46
CA ARG A 19 -30.73 2.53 17.14
C ARG A 19 -30.78 1.00 17.23
N ASP A 20 -30.24 0.42 18.29
CA ASP A 20 -30.25 -1.03 18.51
C ASP A 20 -31.64 -1.54 18.96
N ASP A 21 -32.52 -0.64 19.42
CA ASP A 21 -33.90 -0.94 19.84
C ASP A 21 -34.92 -0.85 18.67
N GLU A 22 -34.49 -0.45 17.46
CA GLU A 22 -35.29 -0.30 16.22
C GLU A 22 -35.64 -1.62 15.53
N SER A 23 -35.27 -2.79 16.06
CA SER A 23 -35.50 -4.08 15.42
C SER A 23 -36.97 -4.54 15.32
N ALA A 24 -37.90 -3.71 15.66
CA ALA A 24 -39.33 -3.98 15.52
C ALA A 24 -40.13 -2.68 15.34
N GLY A 25 -40.01 -2.05 14.17
CA GLY A 25 -41.08 -1.20 13.60
C GLY A 25 -41.61 -0.02 14.44
N ASP A 26 -40.79 0.65 15.28
CA ASP A 26 -41.31 1.60 16.28
C ASP A 26 -40.65 2.99 16.23
N SER A 27 -41.11 3.82 15.26
CA SER A 27 -41.26 5.27 15.56
C SER A 27 -42.26 5.55 16.69
N ASN A 28 -42.96 4.53 17.15
CA ASN A 28 -43.92 4.57 18.26
C ASN A 28 -43.29 4.61 19.65
N SER A 29 -42.03 4.21 19.85
CA SER A 29 -41.44 4.10 21.20
C SER A 29 -41.18 5.46 21.86
N ILE A 30 -40.72 6.48 21.12
CA ILE A 30 -40.57 7.85 21.65
C ILE A 30 -41.93 8.46 21.94
N ILE A 31 -42.92 8.28 21.06
CA ILE A 31 -44.28 8.76 21.22
C ILE A 31 -44.91 8.12 22.48
N ASN A 32 -44.69 6.82 22.68
CA ASN A 32 -45.19 6.12 23.87
C ASN A 32 -44.49 6.60 25.15
N GLN A 33 -43.18 6.90 25.12
CA GLN A 33 -42.47 7.48 26.24
C GLN A 33 -43.02 8.87 26.59
N LYS A 34 -43.27 9.73 25.59
CA LYS A 34 -43.87 11.06 25.81
C LYS A 34 -45.23 10.95 26.49
N ARG A 35 -46.14 10.18 25.90
CA ARG A 35 -47.48 9.97 26.52
C ARG A 35 -47.40 9.43 27.94
N TYR A 36 -46.49 8.51 28.21
CA TYR A 36 -46.32 7.93 29.53
C TYR A 36 -45.82 8.97 30.54
N LEU A 37 -44.86 9.82 30.16
CA LEU A 37 -44.31 10.87 31.01
C LEU A 37 -45.30 12.02 31.20
N GLU A 38 -46.03 12.42 30.13
CA GLU A 38 -47.11 13.41 30.20
C GLU A 38 -48.25 12.97 31.13
N GLY A 39 -48.68 11.70 31.02
CA GLY A 39 -49.70 11.13 31.91
C GLY A 39 -49.29 11.20 33.37
N TYR A 40 -48.06 10.73 33.65
CA TYR A 40 -47.52 10.80 35.01
C TYR A 40 -47.40 12.24 35.52
N ALA A 41 -46.95 13.16 34.69
CA ALA A 41 -46.87 14.59 35.05
C ALA A 41 -48.23 15.19 35.37
N ALA A 42 -49.26 14.87 34.58
CA ALA A 42 -50.63 15.31 34.81
C ALA A 42 -51.22 14.75 36.14
N ASP A 43 -51.04 13.44 36.38
CA ASP A 43 -51.53 12.74 37.59
C ASP A 43 -50.89 13.29 38.86
N HIS A 44 -49.66 13.80 38.80
CA HIS A 44 -48.92 14.32 39.96
C HIS A 44 -48.85 15.85 40.00
N GLY A 45 -49.57 16.55 39.11
CA GLY A 45 -49.67 18.00 39.12
C GLY A 45 -48.44 18.78 38.68
N TYR A 46 -47.54 18.16 37.90
CA TYR A 46 -46.40 18.86 37.30
C TYR A 46 -46.84 19.72 36.13
N GLY A 47 -46.55 21.02 36.21
CA GLY A 47 -46.84 21.99 35.15
C GLY A 47 -45.59 22.42 34.35
N ASN A 48 -45.77 23.30 33.38
CA ASN A 48 -44.69 23.86 32.52
C ASN A 48 -43.78 22.79 31.92
N ILE A 49 -44.39 21.85 31.18
CA ILE A 49 -43.74 20.67 30.61
C ILE A 49 -42.92 21.04 29.36
N VAL A 50 -41.67 20.60 29.31
CA VAL A 50 -40.77 20.71 28.15
C VAL A 50 -40.13 19.34 27.87
N HIS A 51 -40.19 18.90 26.59
CA HIS A 51 -39.63 17.65 26.14
C HIS A 51 -38.18 17.81 25.67
N TYR A 52 -37.30 16.92 26.12
CA TYR A 52 -35.91 16.78 25.67
C TYR A 52 -35.74 15.37 25.11
N THR A 53 -35.64 15.27 23.77
CA THR A 53 -35.72 14.00 23.06
C THR A 53 -34.42 13.72 22.31
N ASP A 54 -33.75 12.59 22.63
CA ASP A 54 -32.58 12.06 21.91
C ASP A 54 -32.98 10.74 21.22
N ASP A 55 -33.46 10.84 19.96
CA ASP A 55 -33.80 9.68 19.15
C ASP A 55 -32.57 9.16 18.41
N GLY A 56 -32.38 7.83 18.35
CA GLY A 56 -31.25 7.17 17.73
C GLY A 56 -29.92 7.26 18.51
N TRP A 57 -29.91 7.71 19.76
CA TRP A 57 -28.72 7.89 20.59
C TRP A 57 -28.54 6.77 21.64
N SER A 58 -27.30 6.23 21.70
CA SER A 58 -26.93 5.19 22.66
C SER A 58 -26.91 5.74 24.09
N GLY A 59 -27.32 4.91 25.07
CA GLY A 59 -27.19 5.22 26.49
C GLY A 59 -25.77 5.10 27.06
N GLY A 60 -24.78 4.69 26.25
CA GLY A 60 -23.42 4.44 26.69
C GLY A 60 -22.54 5.68 26.81
N ASN A 61 -22.96 6.84 26.29
CA ASN A 61 -22.28 8.13 26.45
C ASN A 61 -23.30 9.24 26.73
N PHE A 62 -22.80 10.40 27.17
CA PHE A 62 -23.61 11.60 27.46
C PHE A 62 -23.41 12.72 26.43
N ASP A 63 -22.77 12.42 25.30
CA ASP A 63 -22.56 13.36 24.20
C ASP A 63 -23.79 13.37 23.26
N ARG A 64 -24.92 13.79 23.80
CA ARG A 64 -26.23 13.80 23.15
C ARG A 64 -26.80 15.22 23.12
N PRO A 65 -27.36 15.68 21.99
CA PRO A 65 -27.80 17.07 21.82
C PRO A 65 -28.86 17.51 22.86
N ALA A 66 -29.96 16.74 22.98
CA ALA A 66 -31.03 17.10 23.91
C ALA A 66 -30.60 16.97 25.39
N TRP A 67 -29.74 15.99 25.70
CA TRP A 67 -29.15 15.88 27.04
C TRP A 67 -28.28 17.09 27.39
N LYS A 68 -27.42 17.55 26.48
CA LYS A 68 -26.59 18.74 26.68
C LYS A 68 -27.43 20.00 26.89
N GLN A 69 -28.52 20.14 26.12
CA GLN A 69 -29.46 21.24 26.26
C GLN A 69 -30.13 21.17 27.65
N LEU A 70 -30.63 19.99 28.07
CA LEU A 70 -31.20 19.77 29.38
C LEU A 70 -30.24 20.17 30.50
N ILE A 71 -28.99 19.72 30.46
CA ILE A 71 -27.97 20.06 31.46
C ILE A 71 -27.71 21.58 31.50
N SER A 72 -27.60 22.22 30.35
CA SER A 72 -27.44 23.68 30.25
C SER A 72 -28.65 24.43 30.90
N ASP A 73 -29.87 23.95 30.67
CA ASP A 73 -31.05 24.54 31.26
C ASP A 73 -31.15 24.24 32.77
N ILE A 74 -30.64 23.08 33.24
CA ILE A 74 -30.47 22.80 34.69
C ILE A 74 -29.46 23.75 35.32
N GLU A 75 -28.31 23.93 34.72
CA GLU A 75 -27.24 24.81 35.18
C GLU A 75 -27.65 26.28 35.23
N SER A 76 -28.49 26.69 34.28
CA SER A 76 -29.09 28.04 34.25
C SER A 76 -30.24 28.23 35.26
N GLY A 77 -30.64 27.16 36.01
CA GLY A 77 -31.65 27.23 37.03
C GLY A 77 -33.09 27.24 36.53
N LYS A 78 -33.35 27.02 35.24
CA LYS A 78 -34.69 27.02 34.61
C LYS A 78 -35.50 25.75 34.96
N VAL A 79 -34.86 24.61 35.18
CA VAL A 79 -35.49 23.33 35.42
C VAL A 79 -35.72 23.15 36.90
N GLY A 80 -36.88 22.60 37.29
CA GLY A 80 -37.22 22.26 38.67
C GLY A 80 -37.41 20.75 38.86
N HIS A 81 -38.00 20.11 37.86
CA HIS A 81 -38.31 18.68 37.88
C HIS A 81 -37.79 18.01 36.65
N LEU A 82 -37.24 16.79 36.79
CA LEU A 82 -36.81 15.94 35.69
C LEU A 82 -37.45 14.57 35.81
N LEU A 83 -38.31 14.23 34.84
CA LEU A 83 -39.00 12.96 34.79
C LEU A 83 -38.43 12.12 33.67
N VAL A 84 -38.12 10.87 33.96
CA VAL A 84 -37.66 9.86 32.98
C VAL A 84 -38.47 8.58 33.12
N LYS A 85 -38.65 7.83 32.02
CA LYS A 85 -39.36 6.55 32.08
C LYS A 85 -38.67 5.57 33.05
N ASP A 86 -37.34 5.44 32.91
CA ASP A 86 -36.48 4.60 33.71
C ASP A 86 -35.06 5.15 33.73
N LEU A 87 -34.23 4.72 34.66
CA LEU A 87 -32.89 5.21 34.87
C LEU A 87 -31.96 4.98 33.63
N SER A 88 -32.26 3.94 32.84
CA SER A 88 -31.49 3.64 31.61
C SER A 88 -31.65 4.73 30.53
N ARG A 89 -32.72 5.56 30.61
CA ARG A 89 -32.93 6.72 29.74
C ARG A 89 -31.88 7.79 30.02
N VAL A 90 -31.56 8.03 31.28
CA VAL A 90 -30.46 8.92 31.68
C VAL A 90 -29.14 8.41 31.13
N GLY A 91 -28.77 7.18 31.45
CA GLY A 91 -27.55 6.55 30.94
C GLY A 91 -27.41 5.11 31.40
N ARG A 92 -26.48 4.41 30.74
CA ARG A 92 -26.09 3.04 31.07
C ARG A 92 -24.67 2.97 31.68
N ASP A 93 -23.95 4.10 31.75
CA ASP A 93 -22.67 4.21 32.44
C ASP A 93 -22.93 4.55 33.93
N TYR A 94 -22.54 3.63 34.79
CA TYR A 94 -22.77 3.75 36.25
C TYR A 94 -22.17 5.02 36.85
N LEU A 95 -20.87 5.31 36.49
CA LEU A 95 -20.18 6.46 37.10
C LEU A 95 -20.79 7.80 36.66
N GLN A 96 -21.08 7.94 35.36
CA GLN A 96 -21.65 9.17 34.83
C GLN A 96 -23.12 9.34 35.25
N THR A 97 -23.91 8.27 35.22
CA THR A 97 -25.31 8.33 35.66
C THR A 97 -25.37 8.69 37.14
N GLY A 98 -24.55 8.05 37.98
CA GLY A 98 -24.43 8.36 39.40
C GLY A 98 -23.98 9.80 39.66
N PHE A 99 -22.98 10.29 38.89
CA PHE A 99 -22.54 11.68 38.98
C PHE A 99 -23.69 12.67 38.72
N TYR A 100 -24.51 12.44 37.70
CA TYR A 100 -25.66 13.32 37.43
C TYR A 100 -26.72 13.22 38.54
N THR A 101 -27.13 12.01 38.93
CA THR A 101 -28.22 11.82 39.89
C THR A 101 -27.85 12.21 41.31
N GLU A 102 -26.61 11.94 41.74
CA GLU A 102 -26.21 12.15 43.13
C GLU A 102 -25.49 13.49 43.36
N VAL A 103 -24.83 14.05 42.33
CA VAL A 103 -24.07 15.28 42.48
C VAL A 103 -24.74 16.45 41.76
N VAL A 104 -24.97 16.32 40.42
CA VAL A 104 -25.44 17.45 39.60
C VAL A 104 -26.88 17.82 39.99
N PHE A 105 -27.80 16.87 39.95
CA PHE A 105 -29.22 17.15 40.23
C PHE A 105 -29.43 17.65 41.67
N LYS A 106 -28.71 17.09 42.63
CA LYS A 106 -28.77 17.58 44.04
C LYS A 106 -28.19 18.98 44.15
N ARG A 107 -27.09 19.28 43.48
CA ARG A 107 -26.44 20.64 43.49
C ARG A 107 -27.38 21.72 42.99
N TYR A 108 -28.14 21.43 41.93
CA TYR A 108 -29.07 22.39 41.33
C TYR A 108 -30.49 22.30 41.88
N GLY A 109 -30.72 21.44 42.88
CA GLY A 109 -32.02 21.27 43.52
C GLY A 109 -33.10 20.73 42.57
N ILE A 110 -32.73 19.80 41.69
CA ILE A 110 -33.63 19.17 40.73
C ILE A 110 -34.35 18.01 41.42
N HIS A 111 -35.68 18.04 41.40
CA HIS A 111 -36.48 16.88 41.76
C HIS A 111 -36.45 15.85 40.61
N PHE A 112 -35.74 14.75 40.81
CA PHE A 112 -35.53 13.70 39.80
C PHE A 112 -36.41 12.49 40.08
N VAL A 113 -37.19 12.05 39.10
CA VAL A 113 -38.05 10.88 39.16
C VAL A 113 -37.79 9.93 37.99
N ALA A 114 -37.46 8.67 38.30
CA ALA A 114 -37.38 7.58 37.30
C ALA A 114 -38.53 6.59 37.58
N ILE A 115 -39.64 6.76 36.84
CA ILE A 115 -40.93 6.16 37.14
C ILE A 115 -40.87 4.63 37.17
N GLY A 116 -40.34 4.00 36.14
CA GLY A 116 -40.27 2.55 36.03
C GLY A 116 -39.30 1.86 36.99
N ASN A 117 -38.44 2.65 37.68
CA ASN A 117 -37.56 2.14 38.73
C ASN A 117 -38.07 2.50 40.14
N SER A 118 -39.19 3.20 40.25
CA SER A 118 -39.72 3.74 41.51
C SER A 118 -38.67 4.56 42.28
N ILE A 119 -37.88 5.36 41.56
CA ILE A 119 -36.87 6.25 42.13
C ILE A 119 -37.44 7.66 42.14
N ASP A 120 -37.48 8.27 43.30
CA ASP A 120 -37.85 9.66 43.54
C ASP A 120 -36.80 10.30 44.47
N SER A 121 -36.13 11.37 43.98
CA SER A 121 -35.07 12.04 44.75
C SER A 121 -35.57 12.70 46.04
N ASN A 122 -36.89 12.91 46.19
CA ASN A 122 -37.51 13.46 47.41
C ASN A 122 -37.87 12.36 48.43
N ASP A 123 -37.86 11.07 47.99
CA ASP A 123 -38.06 9.94 48.90
C ASP A 123 -36.70 9.31 49.25
N PRO A 124 -36.19 9.46 50.49
CA PRO A 124 -34.89 8.92 50.88
C PRO A 124 -34.80 7.41 50.71
N SER A 125 -35.87 6.65 50.89
CA SER A 125 -35.87 5.19 50.79
C SER A 125 -35.69 4.72 49.34
N SER A 126 -36.25 5.40 48.37
CA SER A 126 -36.11 5.09 46.96
C SER A 126 -34.72 5.51 46.40
N SER A 127 -34.14 6.57 46.94
CA SER A 127 -32.83 7.10 46.57
C SER A 127 -31.67 6.15 46.95
N GLU A 128 -31.78 5.37 48.02
CA GLU A 128 -30.76 4.43 48.47
C GLU A 128 -30.58 3.23 47.51
N PHE A 129 -31.60 2.85 46.74
CA PHE A 129 -31.54 1.74 45.77
C PHE A 129 -31.01 2.13 44.40
N ALA A 130 -30.95 3.42 44.07
CA ALA A 130 -30.49 3.89 42.75
C ALA A 130 -29.09 3.42 42.40
N PRO A 131 -28.05 3.42 43.26
CA PRO A 131 -26.75 2.88 43.01
C PRO A 131 -26.76 1.39 42.63
N PHE A 132 -27.59 0.59 43.32
CA PHE A 132 -27.71 -0.85 43.04
C PHE A 132 -28.31 -1.12 41.65
N VAL A 133 -29.33 -0.38 41.24
CA VAL A 133 -29.93 -0.49 39.91
C VAL A 133 -28.91 -0.14 38.82
N ASN A 134 -28.10 0.87 39.04
CA ASN A 134 -27.03 1.26 38.13
C ASN A 134 -25.94 0.18 38.03
N ILE A 135 -25.47 -0.37 39.16
CA ILE A 135 -24.48 -1.44 39.21
C ILE A 135 -25.01 -2.70 38.51
N MET A 136 -26.26 -3.08 38.78
CA MET A 136 -26.89 -4.24 38.11
C MET A 136 -26.99 -4.05 36.58
N SER A 137 -27.35 -2.86 36.15
CA SER A 137 -27.42 -2.53 34.71
C SER A 137 -26.05 -2.64 34.04
N GLU A 138 -25.01 -2.14 34.68
CA GLU A 138 -23.62 -2.27 34.14
C GLU A 138 -23.14 -3.72 34.15
N TRP A 139 -23.43 -4.46 35.23
CA TRP A 139 -23.09 -5.88 35.33
C TRP A 139 -23.76 -6.69 34.22
N TYR A 140 -25.05 -6.45 33.96
CA TYR A 140 -25.80 -7.10 32.91
C TYR A 140 -25.18 -6.84 31.52
N LEU A 141 -24.81 -5.59 31.20
CA LEU A 141 -24.17 -5.24 29.96
C LEU A 141 -22.78 -5.91 29.81
N ARG A 142 -22.02 -5.99 30.90
CA ARG A 142 -20.74 -6.69 30.95
C ARG A 142 -20.89 -8.19 30.70
N ASP A 143 -21.88 -8.81 31.35
CA ASP A 143 -22.18 -10.23 31.17
C ASP A 143 -22.65 -10.53 29.74
N LEU A 144 -23.56 -9.71 29.19
CA LEU A 144 -24.03 -9.82 27.82
C LEU A 144 -22.84 -9.72 26.81
N SER A 145 -21.98 -8.73 27.02
CA SER A 145 -20.79 -8.57 26.19
C SER A 145 -19.84 -9.79 26.28
N ARG A 146 -19.65 -10.34 27.47
CA ARG A 146 -18.85 -11.55 27.70
C ARG A 146 -19.46 -12.74 26.96
N LYS A 147 -20.76 -12.96 27.08
CA LYS A 147 -21.48 -14.03 26.37
C LYS A 147 -21.41 -13.89 24.87
N GLN A 148 -21.58 -12.68 24.32
CA GLN A 148 -21.43 -12.41 22.89
C GLN A 148 -19.99 -12.68 22.39
N ARG A 149 -18.97 -12.24 23.14
CA ARG A 149 -17.56 -12.52 22.79
C ARG A 149 -17.25 -14.01 22.81
N THR A 150 -17.76 -14.75 23.81
CA THR A 150 -17.62 -16.21 23.87
C THR A 150 -18.29 -16.88 22.69
N ALA A 151 -19.53 -16.50 22.35
CA ALA A 151 -20.23 -17.03 21.19
C ALA A 151 -19.50 -16.78 19.86
N ILE A 152 -18.94 -15.55 19.68
CA ILE A 152 -18.13 -15.20 18.51
C ILE A 152 -16.83 -16.02 18.48
N ARG A 153 -16.19 -16.24 19.65
CA ARG A 153 -14.99 -17.06 19.76
C ARG A 153 -15.26 -18.50 19.37
N VAL A 154 -16.23 -19.15 19.98
CA VAL A 154 -16.61 -20.54 19.67
C VAL A 154 -16.98 -20.69 18.19
N LYS A 155 -17.77 -19.74 17.65
CA LYS A 155 -18.11 -19.72 16.24
C LYS A 155 -16.87 -19.60 15.35
N GLY A 156 -15.96 -18.71 15.68
CA GLY A 156 -14.73 -18.50 14.89
C GLY A 156 -13.75 -19.67 14.99
N GLU A 157 -13.61 -20.28 16.16
CA GLU A 157 -12.78 -21.47 16.38
C GLU A 157 -13.34 -22.71 15.68
N SER A 158 -14.65 -22.77 15.40
CA SER A 158 -15.28 -23.84 14.61
C SER A 158 -15.16 -23.66 13.08
N GLY A 159 -14.33 -22.71 12.59
CA GLY A 159 -14.13 -22.45 11.18
C GLY A 159 -15.23 -21.65 10.49
N LYS A 160 -16.28 -21.25 11.21
CA LYS A 160 -17.39 -20.47 10.66
C LYS A 160 -16.98 -18.98 10.54
N PRO A 161 -17.32 -18.30 9.42
CA PRO A 161 -17.04 -16.88 9.27
C PRO A 161 -17.68 -16.06 10.40
N THR A 162 -16.88 -15.23 11.08
CA THR A 162 -17.38 -14.33 12.12
C THR A 162 -17.99 -13.04 11.56
N THR A 163 -17.81 -12.79 10.27
CA THR A 163 -18.35 -11.61 9.56
C THR A 163 -19.85 -11.80 9.25
N ASN A 164 -20.60 -10.69 9.33
CA ASN A 164 -22.03 -10.71 9.01
C ASN A 164 -22.32 -10.78 7.51
N GLN A 165 -21.34 -10.46 6.66
CA GLN A 165 -21.49 -10.47 5.19
C GLN A 165 -20.30 -11.14 4.55
N ALA A 166 -20.55 -11.79 3.41
CA ALA A 166 -19.48 -12.25 2.53
C ALA A 166 -18.73 -11.04 1.95
N ILE A 167 -17.44 -11.21 1.66
CA ILE A 167 -16.64 -10.17 1.02
C ILE A 167 -17.09 -9.97 -0.44
N TYR A 168 -16.71 -8.84 -1.04
CA TYR A 168 -16.94 -8.57 -2.46
C TYR A 168 -16.36 -9.71 -3.32
N GLY A 169 -17.10 -10.19 -4.30
CA GLY A 169 -16.78 -11.39 -5.08
C GLY A 169 -17.49 -12.65 -4.59
N TYR A 170 -18.06 -12.61 -3.37
CA TYR A 170 -18.81 -13.72 -2.81
C TYR A 170 -20.20 -13.29 -2.33
N ARG A 171 -21.11 -14.27 -2.26
CA ARG A 171 -22.43 -14.17 -1.63
C ARG A 171 -22.61 -15.31 -0.64
N LYS A 172 -23.47 -15.13 0.36
CA LYS A 172 -23.83 -16.24 1.25
C LYS A 172 -24.70 -17.24 0.52
N ASP A 173 -24.49 -18.52 0.83
CA ASP A 173 -25.41 -19.57 0.43
C ASP A 173 -26.78 -19.37 1.11
N PRO A 174 -27.88 -19.37 0.36
CA PRO A 174 -29.22 -19.31 0.94
C PRO A 174 -29.53 -20.44 1.94
N ASN A 175 -28.94 -21.62 1.73
CA ASN A 175 -29.16 -22.83 2.55
C ASN A 175 -28.21 -22.91 3.75
N ASP A 176 -26.99 -22.37 3.62
CA ASP A 176 -26.00 -22.30 4.71
C ASP A 176 -25.39 -20.91 4.81
N LYS A 177 -25.84 -20.13 5.78
CA LYS A 177 -25.33 -18.76 6.05
C LYS A 177 -23.82 -18.68 6.37
N TYR A 178 -23.16 -19.78 6.60
CA TYR A 178 -21.73 -19.87 6.91
C TYR A 178 -20.90 -20.26 5.69
N HIS A 179 -21.52 -20.77 4.65
CA HIS A 179 -20.87 -21.08 3.38
C HIS A 179 -20.97 -19.90 2.40
N TRP A 180 -19.91 -19.69 1.61
CA TRP A 180 -19.86 -18.62 0.62
C TRP A 180 -19.83 -19.21 -0.78
N LEU A 181 -20.69 -18.68 -1.63
CA LEU A 181 -20.76 -18.98 -3.06
C LEU A 181 -20.13 -17.84 -3.86
N ILE A 182 -19.53 -18.17 -4.99
CA ILE A 182 -18.99 -17.16 -5.91
C ILE A 182 -20.15 -16.30 -6.46
N ASP A 183 -19.94 -15.00 -6.51
CA ASP A 183 -20.78 -14.02 -7.18
C ASP A 183 -20.04 -13.63 -8.47
N GLU A 184 -20.38 -14.29 -9.59
CA GLU A 184 -19.58 -14.25 -10.81
C GLU A 184 -19.38 -12.85 -11.38
N GLU A 185 -20.37 -11.95 -11.29
CA GLU A 185 -20.24 -10.55 -11.73
C GLU A 185 -19.14 -9.84 -10.92
N ALA A 186 -19.16 -9.95 -9.61
CA ALA A 186 -18.17 -9.35 -8.73
C ALA A 186 -16.82 -10.11 -8.76
N ALA A 187 -16.85 -11.43 -8.91
CA ALA A 187 -15.66 -12.28 -8.99
C ALA A 187 -14.84 -11.99 -10.25
N ALA A 188 -15.49 -11.71 -11.38
CA ALA A 188 -14.81 -11.30 -12.62
C ALA A 188 -13.98 -10.02 -12.40
N VAL A 189 -14.51 -9.05 -11.63
CA VAL A 189 -13.78 -7.83 -11.28
C VAL A 189 -12.59 -8.16 -10.37
N VAL A 190 -12.76 -9.06 -9.40
CA VAL A 190 -11.66 -9.48 -8.51
C VAL A 190 -10.56 -10.16 -9.33
N ARG A 191 -10.88 -11.13 -10.19
CA ARG A 191 -9.90 -11.77 -11.08
C ARG A 191 -9.16 -10.75 -11.94
N ARG A 192 -9.87 -9.78 -12.51
CA ARG A 192 -9.28 -8.67 -13.29
C ARG A 192 -8.31 -7.83 -12.47
N ILE A 193 -8.62 -7.51 -11.22
CA ILE A 193 -7.73 -6.76 -10.32
C ILE A 193 -6.42 -7.54 -10.08
N TYR A 194 -6.50 -8.85 -9.84
CA TYR A 194 -5.33 -9.70 -9.70
C TYR A 194 -4.52 -9.78 -11.00
N GLN A 195 -5.18 -9.93 -12.15
CA GLN A 195 -4.56 -9.92 -13.47
C GLN A 195 -3.77 -8.63 -13.72
N LEU A 196 -4.39 -7.46 -13.52
CA LEU A 196 -3.73 -6.16 -13.68
C LEU A 196 -2.52 -6.00 -12.72
N SER A 197 -2.61 -6.58 -11.52
CA SER A 197 -1.48 -6.58 -10.59
C SER A 197 -0.32 -7.46 -11.10
N VAL A 198 -0.60 -8.63 -11.69
CA VAL A 198 0.40 -9.49 -12.33
C VAL A 198 1.02 -8.81 -13.56
N GLU A 199 0.23 -8.05 -14.31
CA GLU A 199 0.69 -7.21 -15.43
C GLU A 199 1.61 -6.06 -15.00
N GLY A 200 1.70 -5.81 -13.68
CA GLY A 200 2.63 -4.84 -13.10
C GLY A 200 2.03 -3.47 -12.82
N HIS A 201 0.71 -3.33 -12.94
CA HIS A 201 0.02 -2.08 -12.59
C HIS A 201 0.05 -1.83 -11.08
N GLY A 202 0.30 -0.58 -10.68
CA GLY A 202 0.23 -0.13 -9.31
C GLY A 202 -1.22 -0.01 -8.81
N LEU A 203 -1.41 0.07 -7.48
CA LEU A 203 -2.76 0.15 -6.89
C LEU A 203 -3.58 1.32 -7.44
N SER A 204 -2.95 2.50 -7.58
CA SER A 204 -3.60 3.69 -8.12
C SER A 204 -3.90 3.55 -9.62
N ASP A 205 -3.02 2.88 -10.38
CA ASP A 205 -3.24 2.64 -11.81
C ASP A 205 -4.42 1.68 -12.02
N ILE A 206 -4.49 0.60 -11.23
CA ILE A 206 -5.62 -0.33 -11.26
C ILE A 206 -6.93 0.40 -10.94
N ALA A 207 -6.93 1.25 -9.89
CA ALA A 207 -8.10 2.04 -9.54
C ALA A 207 -8.53 2.97 -10.68
N ASN A 208 -7.57 3.63 -11.35
CA ASN A 208 -7.82 4.51 -12.49
C ASN A 208 -8.33 3.75 -13.74
N ILE A 209 -7.83 2.54 -13.99
CA ILE A 209 -8.30 1.66 -15.06
C ILE A 209 -9.77 1.31 -14.82
N LEU A 210 -10.11 0.82 -13.62
CA LEU A 210 -11.47 0.45 -13.25
C LEU A 210 -12.43 1.65 -13.31
N TYR A 211 -11.97 2.84 -12.90
CA TYR A 211 -12.74 4.07 -13.00
C TYR A 211 -13.03 4.45 -14.47
N ARG A 212 -12.01 4.40 -15.35
CA ARG A 212 -12.18 4.69 -16.78
C ARG A 212 -13.13 3.74 -17.47
N ASP A 213 -13.07 2.47 -17.10
CA ASP A 213 -13.90 1.41 -17.67
C ASP A 213 -15.32 1.38 -17.04
N LYS A 214 -15.63 2.34 -16.17
CA LYS A 214 -16.93 2.47 -15.48
C LYS A 214 -17.35 1.18 -14.75
N VAL A 215 -16.38 0.51 -14.11
CA VAL A 215 -16.64 -0.65 -13.25
C VAL A 215 -17.19 -0.15 -11.91
N GLU A 216 -18.31 -0.68 -11.47
CA GLU A 216 -18.89 -0.32 -10.16
C GLU A 216 -17.96 -0.66 -9.02
N SER A 217 -17.79 0.27 -8.08
CA SER A 217 -17.08 0.02 -6.85
C SER A 217 -17.82 -1.01 -5.96
N PRO A 218 -17.14 -1.72 -5.06
CA PRO A 218 -17.80 -2.70 -4.19
C PRO A 218 -19.00 -2.13 -3.42
N ALA A 219 -18.94 -0.86 -3.01
CA ALA A 219 -20.02 -0.21 -2.30
C ALA A 219 -21.25 0.02 -3.21
N ALA A 220 -21.01 0.48 -4.45
CA ALA A 220 -22.08 0.71 -5.44
C ALA A 220 -22.73 -0.61 -5.87
N TYR A 221 -21.90 -1.63 -6.15
CA TYR A 221 -22.37 -2.94 -6.52
C TYR A 221 -23.25 -3.57 -5.42
N LEU A 222 -22.79 -3.55 -4.16
CA LEU A 222 -23.55 -4.10 -3.04
C LEU A 222 -24.84 -3.32 -2.76
N ALA A 223 -24.82 -1.99 -2.93
CA ALA A 223 -26.03 -1.17 -2.80
C ALA A 223 -27.06 -1.52 -3.88
N ARG A 224 -26.66 -1.64 -5.15
CA ARG A 224 -27.50 -2.09 -6.28
C ARG A 224 -28.14 -3.46 -6.01
N GLN A 225 -27.41 -4.34 -5.32
CA GLN A 225 -27.91 -5.65 -4.90
C GLN A 225 -28.78 -5.63 -3.62
N GLY A 226 -29.05 -4.44 -3.05
CA GLY A 226 -29.75 -4.33 -1.77
C GLY A 226 -28.99 -4.92 -0.59
N ARG A 227 -27.66 -5.04 -0.68
CA ARG A 227 -26.76 -5.70 0.29
C ARG A 227 -25.80 -4.69 0.90
N GLY A 228 -25.29 -5.02 2.07
CA GLY A 228 -24.25 -4.23 2.72
C GLY A 228 -24.79 -3.04 3.52
N PRO A 229 -23.89 -2.23 4.10
CA PRO A 229 -24.24 -1.08 4.92
C PRO A 229 -24.86 0.09 4.10
N TRP A 230 -24.79 0.02 2.78
CA TRP A 230 -25.27 1.04 1.84
C TRP A 230 -26.64 0.71 1.24
N LYS A 231 -27.27 -0.38 1.65
CA LYS A 231 -28.57 -0.86 1.14
C LYS A 231 -29.72 0.16 1.22
N SER A 232 -29.62 1.11 2.16
CA SER A 232 -30.62 2.16 2.37
C SER A 232 -30.31 3.45 1.61
N LYS A 233 -29.25 3.50 0.79
CA LYS A 233 -28.93 4.65 -0.04
C LYS A 233 -29.43 4.39 -1.44
N ASP A 234 -30.47 5.09 -1.84
CA ASP A 234 -31.11 4.93 -3.15
C ASP A 234 -30.16 5.28 -4.31
N GLU A 235 -29.14 6.11 -4.06
CA GLU A 235 -28.16 6.48 -5.06
C GLU A 235 -26.79 6.73 -4.43
N ILE A 236 -25.76 6.05 -4.96
CA ILE A 236 -24.37 6.35 -4.63
C ILE A 236 -23.87 7.42 -5.60
N THR A 237 -23.56 8.59 -5.08
CA THR A 237 -23.13 9.78 -5.85
C THR A 237 -21.92 9.50 -6.77
N ARG A 238 -21.07 8.52 -6.45
CA ARG A 238 -19.89 8.16 -7.23
C ARG A 238 -19.75 6.63 -7.36
N PRO A 239 -20.55 5.98 -8.25
CA PRO A 239 -20.60 4.52 -8.33
C PRO A 239 -19.27 3.88 -8.79
N TYR A 240 -18.47 4.59 -9.57
CA TYR A 240 -17.21 4.11 -10.13
C TYR A 240 -15.96 4.57 -9.34
N ALA A 241 -16.15 5.13 -8.14
CA ALA A 241 -15.03 5.63 -7.34
C ALA A 241 -14.24 4.49 -6.72
N TRP A 242 -13.21 4.06 -7.43
CA TRP A 242 -12.18 3.17 -6.93
C TRP A 242 -11.04 3.97 -6.28
N SER A 243 -10.43 3.40 -5.25
CA SER A 243 -9.23 3.94 -4.62
C SER A 243 -8.17 2.87 -4.47
N ASP A 244 -6.91 3.28 -4.36
CA ASP A 244 -5.77 2.43 -4.03
C ASP A 244 -6.00 1.60 -2.77
N PHE A 245 -6.68 2.18 -1.77
CA PHE A 245 -7.05 1.50 -0.54
C PHE A 245 -8.03 0.33 -0.79
N ILE A 246 -9.06 0.51 -1.63
CA ILE A 246 -10.02 -0.54 -1.96
C ILE A 246 -9.31 -1.67 -2.71
N VAL A 247 -8.53 -1.33 -3.74
CA VAL A 247 -7.74 -2.29 -4.52
C VAL A 247 -6.75 -3.03 -3.61
N GLY A 248 -6.03 -2.31 -2.77
CA GLY A 248 -5.08 -2.89 -1.81
C GLY A 248 -5.73 -3.85 -0.82
N ARG A 249 -6.95 -3.54 -0.36
CA ARG A 249 -7.73 -4.44 0.50
C ARG A 249 -8.18 -5.71 -0.21
N ILE A 250 -8.55 -5.63 -1.48
CA ILE A 250 -8.91 -6.81 -2.28
C ILE A 250 -7.68 -7.71 -2.43
N LEU A 251 -6.56 -7.15 -2.88
CA LEU A 251 -5.33 -7.92 -3.11
C LEU A 251 -4.69 -8.51 -1.84
N SER A 252 -5.07 -8.05 -0.63
CA SER A 252 -4.50 -8.53 0.64
C SER A 252 -5.30 -9.60 1.36
N LYS A 253 -6.41 -10.06 0.78
CA LYS A 253 -7.33 -10.97 1.47
C LYS A 253 -7.12 -12.43 1.08
N PRO A 254 -6.65 -13.30 2.02
CA PRO A 254 -6.51 -14.72 1.76
C PRO A 254 -7.85 -15.42 1.49
N GLU A 255 -8.98 -14.81 1.82
CA GLU A 255 -10.30 -15.36 1.56
C GLU A 255 -10.56 -15.58 0.06
N TYR A 256 -9.86 -14.88 -0.81
CA TYR A 256 -9.97 -15.10 -2.26
C TYR A 256 -9.36 -16.44 -2.73
N MET A 257 -8.50 -17.06 -1.89
CA MET A 257 -8.01 -18.43 -2.08
C MET A 257 -8.95 -19.50 -1.52
N GLY A 258 -10.16 -19.12 -1.11
CA GLY A 258 -11.12 -20.06 -0.53
C GLY A 258 -10.98 -20.27 0.98
N HIS A 259 -10.23 -19.41 1.68
CA HIS A 259 -9.96 -19.54 3.11
C HIS A 259 -10.91 -18.70 3.96
N THR A 260 -11.30 -19.19 5.13
CA THR A 260 -11.96 -18.37 6.15
C THR A 260 -10.92 -17.81 7.11
N VAL A 261 -10.87 -16.48 7.28
CA VAL A 261 -9.94 -15.80 8.18
C VAL A 261 -10.71 -15.09 9.27
N ASN A 262 -10.51 -15.55 10.51
CA ASN A 262 -11.16 -15.01 11.69
C ASN A 262 -10.19 -14.25 12.59
N PHE A 263 -10.71 -13.41 13.47
CA PHE A 263 -10.01 -12.70 14.56
C PHE A 263 -8.89 -11.76 14.10
N ARG A 264 -9.04 -11.09 12.95
CA ARG A 264 -8.10 -10.05 12.48
C ARG A 264 -8.02 -8.82 13.38
N SER A 265 -9.05 -8.61 14.17
CA SER A 265 -9.11 -7.52 15.14
C SER A 265 -9.94 -7.92 16.35
N HIS A 266 -9.74 -7.22 17.46
CA HIS A 266 -10.54 -7.35 18.66
C HIS A 266 -10.85 -5.97 19.25
N THR A 267 -11.81 -5.90 20.14
CA THR A 267 -12.06 -4.74 20.98
C THR A 267 -11.69 -5.09 22.42
N GLU A 268 -10.96 -4.23 23.11
CA GLU A 268 -10.52 -4.51 24.48
C GLU A 268 -11.69 -4.48 25.46
N SER A 269 -12.58 -3.50 25.33
CA SER A 269 -13.69 -3.29 26.23
C SER A 269 -15.00 -3.12 25.47
N TYR A 270 -16.13 -3.43 26.13
CA TYR A 270 -17.45 -3.09 25.60
C TYR A 270 -17.72 -1.58 25.62
N LYS A 271 -17.00 -0.83 26.46
CA LYS A 271 -17.05 0.63 26.54
C LYS A 271 -16.17 1.29 25.47
N ASP A 272 -15.06 0.67 25.09
CA ASP A 272 -14.18 1.14 24.02
C ASP A 272 -14.41 0.33 22.74
N LYS A 273 -15.07 0.95 21.76
CA LYS A 273 -15.41 0.33 20.47
C LYS A 273 -14.27 0.36 19.47
N ARG A 274 -13.08 0.87 19.83
CA ARG A 274 -11.93 0.89 18.93
C ARG A 274 -11.48 -0.53 18.64
N ALA A 275 -11.41 -0.85 17.35
CA ALA A 275 -10.88 -2.13 16.90
C ALA A 275 -9.35 -2.08 16.88
N VAL A 276 -8.71 -2.92 17.69
CA VAL A 276 -7.27 -3.15 17.67
C VAL A 276 -6.97 -4.27 16.68
N ARG A 277 -6.07 -4.04 15.72
CA ARG A 277 -5.66 -5.06 14.75
C ARG A 277 -4.70 -6.04 15.40
N ARG A 278 -4.88 -7.31 15.09
CA ARG A 278 -3.93 -8.36 15.46
C ARG A 278 -2.89 -8.55 14.36
N ALA A 279 -1.72 -9.02 14.75
CA ALA A 279 -0.70 -9.46 13.82
C ALA A 279 -1.21 -10.62 12.96
N PRO A 280 -0.74 -10.79 11.71
CA PRO A 280 -1.17 -11.89 10.83
C PRO A 280 -0.97 -13.27 11.44
N GLU A 281 0.03 -13.44 12.29
CA GLU A 281 0.36 -14.67 13.02
C GLU A 281 -0.72 -15.08 14.03
N ASP A 282 -1.48 -14.10 14.54
CA ASP A 282 -2.58 -14.31 15.48
C ASP A 282 -3.93 -14.57 14.80
N TRP A 283 -3.96 -14.57 13.47
CA TRP A 283 -5.19 -14.84 12.74
C TRP A 283 -5.49 -16.33 12.72
N LEU A 284 -6.75 -16.67 12.86
CA LEU A 284 -7.18 -18.04 12.72
C LEU A 284 -7.66 -18.28 11.29
N ILE A 285 -6.88 -19.06 10.53
CA ILE A 285 -7.11 -19.33 9.12
C ILE A 285 -7.57 -20.78 8.96
N PHE A 286 -8.70 -20.97 8.30
CA PHE A 286 -9.24 -22.28 7.89
C PHE A 286 -9.16 -22.36 6.38
N GLU A 287 -8.39 -23.31 5.88
CA GLU A 287 -8.16 -23.47 4.44
C GLU A 287 -9.34 -24.16 3.75
N ASN A 288 -9.56 -23.79 2.49
CA ASN A 288 -10.50 -24.45 1.55
C ASN A 288 -11.94 -24.60 2.11
N THR A 289 -12.44 -23.57 2.77
CA THR A 289 -13.80 -23.55 3.32
C THR A 289 -14.86 -23.15 2.30
N HIS A 290 -14.46 -22.60 1.16
CA HIS A 290 -15.33 -22.23 0.04
C HIS A 290 -14.52 -22.21 -1.25
N GLU A 291 -15.18 -22.10 -2.40
CA GLU A 291 -14.54 -22.10 -3.71
C GLU A 291 -13.64 -20.87 -3.89
N ALA A 292 -12.42 -21.08 -4.42
CA ALA A 292 -11.45 -20.02 -4.63
C ALA A 292 -11.79 -19.19 -5.89
N ILE A 293 -11.74 -17.86 -5.79
CA ILE A 293 -11.80 -16.94 -6.95
C ILE A 293 -10.44 -16.82 -7.63
N VAL A 294 -9.36 -16.93 -6.83
CA VAL A 294 -7.97 -16.79 -7.27
C VAL A 294 -7.18 -17.97 -6.74
N ASP A 295 -6.40 -18.60 -7.60
CA ASP A 295 -5.52 -19.70 -7.21
C ASP A 295 -4.38 -19.21 -6.29
N LYS A 296 -3.84 -20.16 -5.51
CA LYS A 296 -2.79 -19.89 -4.52
C LYS A 296 -1.54 -19.29 -5.15
N ALA A 297 -1.12 -19.77 -6.32
CA ALA A 297 0.10 -19.31 -6.98
C ALA A 297 -0.04 -17.84 -7.43
N THR A 298 -1.17 -17.47 -8.01
CA THR A 298 -1.46 -16.06 -8.38
C THR A 298 -1.53 -15.16 -7.15
N TRP A 299 -2.15 -15.62 -6.06
CA TRP A 299 -2.23 -14.83 -4.82
C TRP A 299 -0.83 -14.58 -4.23
N GLU A 300 -0.02 -15.62 -4.06
CA GLU A 300 1.35 -15.53 -3.55
C GLU A 300 2.24 -14.65 -4.43
N LEU A 301 2.13 -14.79 -5.76
CA LEU A 301 2.81 -13.91 -6.70
C LEU A 301 2.47 -12.44 -6.47
N VAL A 302 1.19 -12.12 -6.31
CA VAL A 302 0.74 -10.75 -6.05
C VAL A 302 1.25 -10.24 -4.71
N GLN A 303 1.28 -11.06 -3.63
CA GLN A 303 1.88 -10.65 -2.36
C GLN A 303 3.38 -10.37 -2.50
N LYS A 304 4.12 -11.21 -3.22
CA LYS A 304 5.56 -11.01 -3.51
C LYS A 304 5.80 -9.70 -4.28
N LEU A 305 4.99 -9.43 -5.30
CA LEU A 305 5.07 -8.19 -6.10
C LEU A 305 4.79 -6.95 -5.23
N ARG A 306 3.80 -7.02 -4.35
CA ARG A 306 3.43 -5.93 -3.42
C ARG A 306 4.48 -5.70 -2.32
N GLY A 307 5.17 -6.74 -1.89
CA GLY A 307 6.28 -6.65 -0.93
C GLY A 307 7.51 -5.91 -1.45
N THR A 308 7.60 -5.68 -2.77
CA THR A 308 8.69 -4.92 -3.39
C THR A 308 8.15 -3.64 -4.04
N PRO A 309 8.24 -2.49 -3.38
CA PRO A 309 7.78 -1.22 -3.95
C PRO A 309 8.54 -0.90 -5.23
N ARG A 310 7.83 -0.86 -6.36
CA ARG A 310 8.36 -0.44 -7.65
C ARG A 310 8.05 1.04 -7.82
N ARG A 311 9.05 1.90 -7.66
CA ARG A 311 8.88 3.33 -7.91
C ARG A 311 8.93 3.58 -9.41
N VAL A 312 8.00 4.37 -9.90
CA VAL A 312 8.04 4.93 -11.26
C VAL A 312 9.25 5.86 -11.33
N ASP A 313 10.10 5.70 -12.33
CA ASP A 313 11.26 6.57 -12.54
C ASP A 313 10.88 7.87 -13.25
N THR A 314 11.87 8.70 -13.56
CA THR A 314 11.69 9.95 -14.32
C THR A 314 11.19 9.74 -15.76
N LEU A 315 11.16 8.50 -16.26
CA LEU A 315 10.65 8.14 -17.59
C LEU A 315 9.17 7.70 -17.55
N GLY A 316 8.56 7.60 -16.35
CA GLY A 316 7.16 7.27 -16.19
C GLY A 316 6.87 5.77 -16.12
N GLU A 317 7.89 4.90 -16.17
CA GLU A 317 7.72 3.45 -16.15
C GLU A 317 8.49 2.80 -14.99
N ALA A 318 7.84 1.84 -14.32
CA ALA A 318 8.51 0.99 -13.35
C ALA A 318 9.22 -0.16 -14.07
N ASN A 319 10.52 -0.37 -13.78
CA ASN A 319 11.23 -1.50 -14.36
C ASN A 319 10.74 -2.82 -13.76
N PRO A 320 10.20 -3.76 -14.57
CA PRO A 320 9.61 -5.01 -14.08
C PRO A 320 10.60 -5.94 -13.38
N LEU A 321 11.91 -5.80 -13.64
CA LEU A 321 12.96 -6.59 -12.98
C LEU A 321 13.36 -6.06 -11.60
N THR A 322 12.78 -4.93 -11.14
CA THR A 322 13.08 -4.36 -9.82
C THR A 322 12.72 -5.35 -8.72
N GLY A 323 13.68 -5.63 -7.84
CA GLY A 323 13.52 -6.56 -6.72
C GLY A 323 13.75 -8.03 -7.07
N LEU A 324 14.01 -8.37 -8.34
CA LEU A 324 14.32 -9.73 -8.79
C LEU A 324 15.82 -9.95 -9.00
N VAL A 325 16.64 -8.90 -9.13
CA VAL A 325 18.07 -8.99 -9.45
C VAL A 325 18.91 -8.85 -8.18
N PHE A 326 19.81 -9.80 -7.96
CA PHE A 326 20.67 -9.89 -6.77
C PHE A 326 22.13 -10.02 -7.17
N CYS A 327 23.02 -9.55 -6.31
CA CYS A 327 24.46 -9.71 -6.45
C CYS A 327 24.88 -11.10 -5.92
N ALA A 328 25.69 -11.82 -6.68
CA ALA A 328 26.19 -13.14 -6.28
C ALA A 328 27.09 -13.09 -5.04
N ASP A 329 27.97 -12.07 -4.95
CA ASP A 329 28.98 -11.99 -3.90
C ASP A 329 28.41 -11.57 -2.54
N CYS A 330 27.51 -10.57 -2.50
CA CYS A 330 27.00 -10.01 -1.24
C CYS A 330 25.53 -10.29 -0.98
N GLY A 331 24.81 -10.96 -1.90
CA GLY A 331 23.37 -11.25 -1.77
C GLY A 331 22.44 -10.03 -1.82
N SER A 332 22.99 -8.81 -1.90
CA SER A 332 22.18 -7.59 -1.89
C SER A 332 21.41 -7.41 -3.19
N LYS A 333 20.23 -6.80 -3.10
CA LYS A 333 19.45 -6.41 -4.30
C LYS A 333 20.23 -5.44 -5.15
N MET A 334 20.16 -5.61 -6.47
CA MET A 334 20.72 -4.67 -7.43
C MET A 334 19.70 -3.61 -7.80
N TYR A 335 20.16 -2.36 -7.89
CA TYR A 335 19.32 -1.22 -8.25
C TYR A 335 19.42 -0.90 -9.73
N ASN A 336 18.26 -0.68 -10.34
CA ASN A 336 18.21 -0.16 -11.70
C ASN A 336 18.58 1.32 -11.73
N GLN A 337 19.52 1.68 -12.60
CA GLN A 337 19.95 3.05 -12.86
C GLN A 337 19.66 3.41 -14.30
N ARG A 338 18.81 4.40 -14.47
CA ARG A 338 18.51 5.00 -15.77
C ARG A 338 18.94 6.45 -15.76
N THR A 339 19.72 6.83 -16.78
CA THR A 339 20.09 8.22 -17.03
C THR A 339 19.61 8.63 -18.41
N ARG A 340 18.90 9.77 -18.50
CA ARG A 340 18.68 10.43 -19.79
C ARG A 340 20.01 11.03 -20.22
N GLY A 341 20.46 10.71 -21.44
CA GLY A 341 21.58 11.44 -22.03
C GLY A 341 21.22 12.92 -22.13
N ASN A 342 22.04 13.79 -21.53
CA ASN A 342 21.93 15.23 -21.81
C ASN A 342 22.59 15.52 -23.16
N GLU A 343 21.97 16.38 -23.96
CA GLU A 343 22.56 16.85 -25.20
C GLU A 343 24.00 17.31 -24.93
N GLY A 344 24.96 16.49 -25.32
CA GLY A 344 26.41 16.81 -25.37
C GLY A 344 27.31 16.25 -24.26
N LYS A 345 26.80 15.55 -23.19
CA LYS A 345 27.68 15.12 -22.06
C LYS A 345 27.49 13.73 -21.47
N ALA A 346 26.40 13.04 -21.71
CA ALA A 346 26.20 11.68 -21.19
C ALA A 346 25.37 10.82 -22.14
N TYR A 347 25.81 9.58 -22.37
CA TYR A 347 25.00 8.61 -23.10
C TYR A 347 23.87 8.08 -22.21
N PRO A 348 22.65 7.83 -22.74
CA PRO A 348 21.61 7.19 -22.01
C PRO A 348 22.10 5.82 -21.51
N SER A 349 21.98 5.56 -20.24
CA SER A 349 22.30 4.27 -19.65
C SER A 349 21.09 3.70 -18.92
N ASP A 350 20.88 2.41 -19.08
CA ASP A 350 19.90 1.61 -18.35
C ASP A 350 20.58 0.31 -17.93
N ALA A 351 20.88 0.20 -16.63
CA ALA A 351 21.65 -0.91 -16.10
C ALA A 351 21.33 -1.20 -14.64
N TYR A 352 21.65 -2.41 -14.20
CA TYR A 352 21.60 -2.83 -12.81
C TYR A 352 22.98 -2.75 -12.17
N GLU A 353 23.05 -2.18 -10.97
CA GLU A 353 24.28 -2.07 -10.17
C GLU A 353 24.05 -2.60 -8.76
N CYS A 354 25.08 -3.22 -8.17
CA CYS A 354 25.03 -3.72 -6.80
C CYS A 354 24.80 -2.58 -5.80
N SER A 355 23.77 -2.69 -4.97
CA SER A 355 23.41 -1.67 -3.97
C SER A 355 24.49 -1.50 -2.90
N ALA A 356 25.07 -2.61 -2.42
CA ALA A 356 26.13 -2.59 -1.42
C ALA A 356 27.40 -1.89 -1.92
N TYR A 357 27.78 -2.11 -3.16
CA TYR A 357 28.90 -1.40 -3.78
C TYR A 357 28.62 0.11 -3.90
N LYS A 358 27.44 0.48 -4.36
CA LYS A 358 27.10 1.87 -4.62
C LYS A 358 26.92 2.69 -3.33
N LEU A 359 26.18 2.16 -2.37
CA LEU A 359 25.96 2.80 -1.08
C LEU A 359 27.23 2.77 -0.21
N GLY A 360 28.03 1.70 -0.29
CA GLY A 360 29.32 1.57 0.39
C GLY A 360 30.33 2.60 -0.09
N GLY A 361 30.32 2.97 -1.37
CA GLY A 361 31.17 4.06 -1.91
C GLY A 361 30.90 5.42 -1.27
N GLN A 362 29.66 5.70 -0.86
CA GLN A 362 29.29 6.90 -0.12
C GLN A 362 29.66 6.83 1.38
N ARG A 363 29.71 5.64 1.96
CA ARG A 363 29.97 5.38 3.40
C ARG A 363 31.38 4.95 3.73
N ARG A 364 32.29 4.94 2.75
CA ARG A 364 33.70 4.46 2.85
C ARG A 364 33.90 2.96 3.17
N ASP A 365 32.85 2.18 3.35
CA ASP A 365 32.89 0.74 3.61
C ASP A 365 32.57 -0.02 2.32
N LYS A 366 33.59 -0.40 1.56
CA LYS A 366 33.41 -1.21 0.34
C LYS A 366 33.17 -2.66 0.72
N VAL A 367 31.92 -3.06 0.81
CA VAL A 367 31.50 -4.44 1.16
C VAL A 367 31.47 -5.36 -0.08
N CYS A 368 31.48 -4.80 -1.29
CA CYS A 368 31.34 -5.58 -2.53
C CYS A 368 32.12 -4.95 -3.71
N SER A 369 32.34 -5.73 -4.77
CA SER A 369 32.91 -5.26 -6.03
C SER A 369 31.86 -4.67 -6.98
N ASN A 370 32.30 -4.08 -8.10
CA ASN A 370 31.39 -3.47 -9.07
C ASN A 370 30.70 -4.52 -9.95
N HIS A 371 29.51 -4.94 -9.55
CA HIS A 371 28.61 -5.74 -10.35
C HIS A 371 27.68 -4.80 -11.14
N HIS A 372 27.81 -4.84 -12.46
CA HIS A 372 27.03 -4.00 -13.36
C HIS A 372 26.62 -4.80 -14.59
N ILE A 373 25.34 -4.78 -14.94
CA ILE A 373 24.81 -5.42 -16.15
C ILE A 373 23.76 -4.50 -16.80
N SER A 374 23.79 -4.38 -18.15
CA SER A 374 22.78 -3.59 -18.85
C SER A 374 21.41 -4.26 -18.81
N THR A 375 20.35 -3.47 -18.65
CA THR A 375 18.97 -3.97 -18.66
C THR A 375 18.64 -4.69 -19.96
N LYS A 376 19.14 -4.20 -21.09
CA LYS A 376 18.96 -4.84 -22.40
C LYS A 376 19.56 -6.25 -22.42
N ALA A 377 20.83 -6.42 -21.99
CA ALA A 377 21.47 -7.74 -21.97
C ALA A 377 20.73 -8.70 -21.04
N LEU A 378 20.31 -8.20 -19.87
CA LEU A 378 19.57 -9.00 -18.90
C LEU A 378 18.22 -9.46 -19.46
N ARG A 379 17.46 -8.57 -20.11
CA ARG A 379 16.19 -8.92 -20.76
C ARG A 379 16.36 -9.93 -21.87
N THR A 380 17.42 -9.82 -22.69
CA THR A 380 17.73 -10.79 -23.76
C THR A 380 18.03 -12.16 -23.15
N LEU A 381 18.88 -12.23 -22.11
CA LEU A 381 19.21 -13.49 -21.44
C LEU A 381 17.96 -14.15 -20.82
N ILE A 382 17.10 -13.39 -20.18
CA ILE A 382 15.85 -13.90 -19.58
C ILE A 382 14.95 -14.49 -20.67
N LEU A 383 14.73 -13.74 -21.75
CA LEU A 383 13.88 -14.19 -22.86
C LEU A 383 14.39 -15.49 -23.48
N GLU A 384 15.69 -15.56 -23.77
CA GLU A 384 16.34 -16.77 -24.33
C GLU A 384 16.22 -17.95 -23.34
N THR A 385 16.47 -17.73 -22.05
CA THR A 385 16.35 -18.79 -21.04
C THR A 385 14.91 -19.33 -20.99
N ILE A 386 13.90 -18.45 -20.93
CA ILE A 386 12.49 -18.86 -20.90
C ILE A 386 12.16 -19.63 -22.19
N LYS A 387 12.55 -19.10 -23.36
CA LYS A 387 12.27 -19.70 -24.66
C LYS A 387 12.86 -21.11 -24.78
N ILE A 388 14.15 -21.25 -24.47
CA ILE A 388 14.87 -22.53 -24.60
C ILE A 388 14.30 -23.56 -23.61
N THR A 389 14.07 -23.12 -22.34
CA THR A 389 13.54 -24.02 -21.31
C THR A 389 12.10 -24.44 -21.61
N SER A 390 11.24 -23.54 -22.07
CA SER A 390 9.86 -23.84 -22.43
C SER A 390 9.78 -24.76 -23.65
N ALA A 391 10.61 -24.50 -24.68
CA ALA A 391 10.69 -25.36 -25.86
C ALA A 391 11.15 -26.78 -25.49
N TYR A 392 12.17 -26.92 -24.65
CA TYR A 392 12.65 -28.19 -24.17
C TYR A 392 11.59 -28.93 -23.32
N ALA A 393 10.91 -28.21 -22.42
CA ALA A 393 9.87 -28.76 -21.55
C ALA A 393 8.66 -29.30 -22.36
N ILE A 394 8.27 -28.58 -23.43
CA ILE A 394 7.15 -29.01 -24.30
C ILE A 394 7.58 -30.20 -25.20
N SER A 395 8.78 -30.16 -25.75
CA SER A 395 9.25 -31.22 -26.69
C SER A 395 9.62 -32.52 -25.99
N ASN A 396 10.08 -32.45 -24.73
CA ASN A 396 10.59 -33.63 -23.98
C ASN A 396 9.98 -33.67 -22.58
N GLU A 397 8.64 -33.63 -22.49
CA GLU A 397 7.88 -33.49 -21.24
C GLU A 397 8.26 -34.54 -20.17
N ALA A 398 8.36 -35.81 -20.53
CA ALA A 398 8.71 -36.90 -19.61
C ALA A 398 10.14 -36.78 -19.07
N GLU A 399 11.10 -36.50 -19.94
CA GLU A 399 12.50 -36.31 -19.55
C GLU A 399 12.68 -35.04 -18.71
N PHE A 400 11.99 -33.97 -19.06
CA PHE A 400 11.98 -32.71 -18.31
C PHE A 400 11.47 -32.91 -16.88
N ILE A 401 10.33 -33.58 -16.72
CA ILE A 401 9.76 -33.90 -15.41
C ILE A 401 10.77 -34.71 -14.58
N GLN A 402 11.40 -35.71 -15.18
CA GLN A 402 12.37 -36.58 -14.49
C GLN A 402 13.62 -35.77 -14.06
N LYS A 403 14.16 -34.92 -14.92
CA LYS A 403 15.32 -34.05 -14.60
C LYS A 403 15.02 -33.04 -13.52
N VAL A 404 13.84 -32.39 -13.59
CA VAL A 404 13.45 -31.41 -12.58
C VAL A 404 13.21 -32.09 -11.22
N ARG A 405 12.59 -33.27 -11.20
CA ARG A 405 12.42 -34.06 -9.96
C ARG A 405 13.77 -34.44 -9.37
N ALA A 406 14.69 -35.01 -10.14
CA ALA A 406 16.01 -35.37 -9.67
C ALA A 406 16.80 -34.14 -9.15
N ALA A 407 16.74 -33.04 -9.84
CA ALA A 407 17.37 -31.78 -9.39
C ALA A 407 16.68 -31.19 -8.15
N SER A 408 15.37 -31.38 -7.99
CA SER A 408 14.61 -31.00 -6.80
C SER A 408 14.98 -31.87 -5.61
N GLU A 409 15.02 -33.18 -5.78
CA GLU A 409 15.43 -34.14 -4.73
C GLU A 409 16.84 -33.83 -4.18
N ILE A 410 17.81 -33.57 -5.05
CA ILE A 410 19.17 -33.21 -4.63
C ILE A 410 19.17 -31.89 -3.84
N ARG A 411 18.44 -30.87 -4.32
CA ARG A 411 18.34 -29.55 -3.63
C ARG A 411 17.62 -29.68 -2.30
N GLN A 412 16.53 -30.45 -2.26
CA GLN A 412 15.76 -30.72 -1.04
C GLN A 412 16.59 -31.50 -0.03
N ALA A 413 17.33 -32.53 -0.45
CA ALA A 413 18.21 -33.28 0.42
C ALA A 413 19.29 -32.37 1.06
N GLN A 414 19.89 -31.46 0.29
CA GLN A 414 20.86 -30.50 0.81
C GLN A 414 20.19 -29.48 1.75
N ALA A 415 19.07 -28.89 1.34
CA ALA A 415 18.33 -27.94 2.16
C ALA A 415 17.79 -28.59 3.43
N ALA A 416 17.29 -29.82 3.37
CA ALA A 416 16.85 -30.58 4.53
C ALA A 416 18.00 -30.89 5.47
N LYS A 417 19.21 -31.18 4.95
CA LYS A 417 20.42 -31.38 5.76
C LYS A 417 20.81 -30.11 6.50
N ASP A 418 20.81 -28.97 5.81
CA ASP A 418 21.16 -27.68 6.40
C ASP A 418 20.10 -27.24 7.44
N LEU A 419 18.81 -27.43 7.14
CA LEU A 419 17.70 -27.18 8.07
C LEU A 419 17.76 -28.07 9.30
N LYS A 420 18.00 -29.39 9.14
CA LYS A 420 18.17 -30.32 10.24
C LYS A 420 19.37 -29.92 11.12
N SER A 421 20.48 -29.50 10.50
CA SER A 421 21.66 -29.01 11.24
C SER A 421 21.32 -27.75 12.05
N ARG A 422 20.58 -26.81 11.47
CA ARG A 422 20.13 -25.60 12.18
C ARG A 422 19.16 -25.94 13.30
N LEU A 423 18.15 -26.76 13.02
CA LEU A 423 17.16 -27.23 13.99
C LEU A 423 17.82 -27.89 15.20
N ASN A 424 18.79 -28.76 14.97
CA ASN A 424 19.53 -29.42 16.05
C ASN A 424 20.35 -28.43 16.88
N LYS A 425 20.97 -27.42 16.25
CA LYS A 425 21.67 -26.35 16.98
C LYS A 425 20.71 -25.52 17.83
N ASP A 426 19.57 -25.14 17.27
CA ASP A 426 18.58 -24.30 17.95
C ASP A 426 17.94 -25.06 19.12
N LYS A 427 17.58 -26.35 18.93
CA LYS A 427 17.09 -27.23 20.01
C LYS A 427 18.11 -27.37 21.14
N ARG A 428 19.37 -27.64 20.80
CA ARG A 428 20.46 -27.77 21.80
C ARG A 428 20.64 -26.46 22.56
N ARG A 429 20.63 -25.33 21.87
CA ARG A 429 20.76 -24.03 22.54
C ARG A 429 19.55 -23.72 23.42
N PHE A 430 18.36 -24.11 23.02
CA PHE A 430 17.16 -24.00 23.84
C PHE A 430 17.25 -24.78 25.15
N GLU A 431 17.71 -26.04 25.10
CA GLU A 431 17.95 -26.89 26.29
C GLU A 431 19.06 -26.32 27.20
N GLU A 432 20.13 -25.78 26.60
CA GLU A 432 21.18 -25.08 27.34
C GLU A 432 20.62 -23.88 28.11
N LEU A 433 19.77 -23.08 27.49
CA LEU A 433 19.12 -21.93 28.13
C LEU A 433 18.23 -22.34 29.29
N ASP A 434 17.46 -23.43 29.16
CA ASP A 434 16.66 -23.99 30.25
C ASP A 434 17.55 -24.34 31.47
N THR A 435 18.72 -24.92 31.20
CA THR A 435 19.69 -25.26 32.25
C THR A 435 20.29 -24.00 32.88
N ILE A 436 20.59 -22.97 32.09
CA ILE A 436 21.13 -21.69 32.56
C ILE A 436 20.09 -20.94 33.39
N ILE A 437 18.84 -20.88 32.96
CA ILE A 437 17.75 -20.23 33.70
C ILE A 437 17.53 -20.90 35.07
N LYS A 438 17.56 -22.24 35.14
CA LYS A 438 17.49 -22.99 36.42
C LYS A 438 18.62 -22.60 37.35
N LYS A 439 19.88 -22.63 36.89
CA LYS A 439 21.06 -22.26 37.69
C LYS A 439 21.02 -20.77 38.10
N LEU A 440 20.50 -19.89 37.25
CA LEU A 440 20.32 -18.48 37.57
C LEU A 440 19.33 -18.31 38.71
N TYR A 441 18.20 -19.04 38.67
CA TYR A 441 17.18 -19.04 39.72
C TYR A 441 17.75 -19.59 41.06
N GLU A 442 18.49 -20.70 41.02
CA GLU A 442 19.17 -21.25 42.20
C GLU A 442 20.18 -20.26 42.81
N SER A 443 20.94 -19.55 41.97
CA SER A 443 21.91 -18.54 42.39
C SER A 443 21.24 -17.32 43.02
N TYR A 444 20.09 -16.92 42.52
CA TYR A 444 19.26 -15.87 43.08
C TYR A 444 18.66 -16.29 44.44
N ALA A 445 18.09 -17.51 44.52
CA ALA A 445 17.49 -18.04 45.73
C ALA A 445 18.47 -18.17 46.91
N VAL A 446 19.76 -18.42 46.61
CA VAL A 446 20.84 -18.50 47.59
C VAL A 446 21.46 -17.12 47.89
N GLY A 447 20.97 -16.04 47.29
CA GLY A 447 21.43 -14.67 47.53
C GLY A 447 22.77 -14.31 46.87
N ARG A 448 23.26 -15.10 45.88
CA ARG A 448 24.52 -14.83 45.17
C ARG A 448 24.40 -13.76 44.08
N ILE A 449 23.18 -13.46 43.64
CA ILE A 449 22.87 -12.51 42.58
C ILE A 449 21.80 -11.57 43.12
N GLY A 450 21.97 -10.25 42.94
CA GLY A 450 20.97 -9.25 43.30
C GLY A 450 19.80 -9.25 42.32
N GLU A 451 18.63 -8.82 42.80
CA GLU A 451 17.33 -8.82 42.08
C GLU A 451 17.39 -8.12 40.72
N GLU A 452 17.91 -6.90 40.65
CA GLU A 452 18.03 -6.12 39.41
C GLU A 452 18.87 -6.84 38.32
N ARG A 453 19.94 -7.50 38.74
CA ARG A 453 20.80 -8.27 37.83
C ARG A 453 20.15 -9.58 37.41
N PHE A 454 19.41 -10.23 38.33
CA PHE A 454 18.62 -11.41 38.04
C PHE A 454 17.56 -11.12 36.98
N ASP A 455 16.76 -10.06 37.15
CA ASP A 455 15.68 -9.67 36.22
C ASP A 455 16.25 -9.32 34.83
N THR A 456 17.38 -8.58 34.78
CA THR A 456 18.02 -8.23 33.52
C THR A 456 18.50 -9.45 32.74
N LEU A 457 19.14 -10.41 33.43
CA LEU A 457 19.65 -11.63 32.79
C LEU A 457 18.51 -12.56 32.39
N LEU A 458 17.50 -12.71 33.25
CA LEU A 458 16.34 -13.54 33.00
C LEU A 458 15.58 -13.03 31.75
N ALA A 459 15.29 -11.73 31.67
CA ALA A 459 14.62 -11.13 30.52
C ALA A 459 15.40 -11.36 29.21
N GLY A 460 16.72 -11.27 29.24
CA GLY A 460 17.58 -11.56 28.08
C GLY A 460 17.49 -13.01 27.61
N TYR A 461 17.54 -13.95 28.55
CA TYR A 461 17.45 -15.39 28.24
C TYR A 461 16.02 -15.79 27.78
N GLU A 462 14.97 -15.22 28.35
CA GLU A 462 13.59 -15.46 27.92
C GLU A 462 13.35 -14.93 26.50
N GLN A 463 13.92 -13.77 26.16
CA GLN A 463 13.86 -13.22 24.81
C GLN A 463 14.58 -14.13 23.80
N GLU A 464 15.80 -14.61 24.13
CA GLU A 464 16.55 -15.56 23.30
C GLU A 464 15.78 -16.88 23.15
N GLN A 465 15.18 -17.40 24.21
CA GLN A 465 14.39 -18.63 24.21
C GLN A 465 13.13 -18.49 23.34
N THR A 466 12.48 -17.34 23.38
CA THR A 466 11.30 -17.05 22.53
C THR A 466 11.70 -17.02 21.04
N ALA A 467 12.82 -16.39 20.70
CA ALA A 467 13.33 -16.34 19.33
C ALA A 467 13.74 -17.75 18.82
N LEU A 468 14.38 -18.55 19.67
CA LEU A 468 14.74 -19.94 19.33
C LEU A 468 13.50 -20.82 19.13
N ARG A 469 12.47 -20.67 19.97
CA ARG A 469 11.20 -21.41 19.82
C ARG A 469 10.53 -21.11 18.47
N GLN A 470 10.54 -19.84 18.06
CA GLN A 470 10.04 -19.45 16.75
C GLN A 470 10.88 -20.03 15.62
N SER A 471 12.24 -19.95 15.70
CA SER A 471 13.15 -20.53 14.69
C SER A 471 12.99 -22.05 14.55
N ILE A 472 12.78 -22.76 15.68
CA ILE A 472 12.51 -24.20 15.69
C ILE A 472 11.20 -24.51 14.96
N ALA A 473 10.11 -23.80 15.30
CA ALA A 473 8.80 -24.00 14.67
C ALA A 473 8.84 -23.72 13.16
N GLU A 474 9.51 -22.63 12.73
CA GLU A 474 9.72 -22.30 11.33
C GLU A 474 10.51 -23.38 10.58
N SER A 475 11.56 -23.92 11.22
CA SER A 475 12.41 -24.98 10.64
C SER A 475 11.67 -26.32 10.53
N GLU A 476 10.83 -26.65 11.50
CA GLU A 476 9.98 -27.86 11.48
C GLU A 476 8.90 -27.75 10.37
N ALA A 477 8.20 -26.61 10.29
CA ALA A 477 7.21 -26.37 9.24
C ALA A 477 7.82 -26.39 7.84
N ALA A 478 9.04 -25.87 7.68
CA ALA A 478 9.77 -25.91 6.42
C ALA A 478 10.17 -27.36 6.02
N LEU A 479 10.52 -28.21 6.97
CA LEU A 479 10.81 -29.64 6.70
C LEU A 479 9.55 -30.37 6.25
N ASP A 480 8.40 -30.09 6.84
CA ASP A 480 7.12 -30.70 6.48
C ASP A 480 6.63 -30.25 5.08
N SER A 481 7.00 -29.04 4.63
CA SER A 481 6.61 -28.53 3.32
C SER A 481 7.34 -29.13 2.12
N PHE A 482 8.48 -29.83 2.34
CA PHE A 482 9.24 -30.47 1.26
C PHE A 482 8.52 -31.63 0.57
N GLU A 483 7.44 -32.15 1.12
CA GLU A 483 6.66 -33.26 0.52
C GLU A 483 5.70 -32.85 -0.61
N GLN A 484 5.51 -31.53 -0.87
CA GLN A 484 4.47 -31.02 -1.77
C GLN A 484 4.92 -30.66 -3.21
N ASP A 485 6.17 -30.93 -3.63
CA ASP A 485 6.76 -30.34 -4.85
C ASP A 485 6.33 -30.98 -6.20
N THR A 486 5.51 -32.01 -6.22
CA THR A 486 5.10 -32.66 -7.50
C THR A 486 4.18 -31.75 -8.34
N ALA A 487 3.37 -30.92 -7.71
CA ALA A 487 2.45 -29.99 -8.38
C ALA A 487 3.16 -28.82 -9.10
N ASN A 488 4.40 -28.51 -8.71
CA ASN A 488 5.14 -27.37 -9.24
C ASN A 488 5.61 -27.54 -10.69
N VAL A 489 5.95 -28.76 -11.08
CA VAL A 489 6.43 -29.06 -12.45
C VAL A 489 5.30 -28.99 -13.47
N GLU A 490 4.13 -29.51 -13.11
CA GLU A 490 2.92 -29.45 -13.94
C GLU A 490 2.51 -27.98 -14.18
N HIS A 491 2.58 -27.17 -13.14
CA HIS A 491 2.27 -25.74 -13.25
C HIS A 491 3.24 -24.99 -14.18
N PHE A 492 4.54 -25.35 -14.19
CA PHE A 492 5.48 -24.78 -15.17
C PHE A 492 5.14 -25.18 -16.59
N LEU A 493 4.74 -26.43 -16.82
CA LEU A 493 4.32 -26.91 -18.14
C LEU A 493 3.06 -26.19 -18.64
N ASP A 494 2.10 -25.94 -17.77
CA ASP A 494 0.90 -25.16 -18.09
C ASP A 494 1.24 -23.72 -18.47
N LEU A 495 2.16 -23.10 -17.74
CA LEU A 495 2.69 -21.77 -18.07
C LEU A 495 3.41 -21.79 -19.42
N ALA A 496 4.26 -22.75 -19.68
CA ALA A 496 4.96 -22.88 -20.94
C ALA A 496 4.00 -23.07 -22.13
N LYS A 497 2.91 -23.84 -21.94
CA LYS A 497 1.85 -24.03 -22.94
C LYS A 497 0.97 -22.77 -23.12
N LYS A 498 0.78 -21.98 -22.08
CA LYS A 498 0.02 -20.71 -22.11
C LYS A 498 0.69 -19.64 -22.99
N TYR A 499 2.01 -19.58 -22.96
CA TYR A 499 2.78 -18.60 -23.73
C TYR A 499 3.29 -19.21 -25.03
N THR A 500 2.58 -18.98 -26.14
CA THR A 500 2.96 -19.49 -27.49
C THR A 500 3.88 -18.55 -28.25
N ASN A 501 3.96 -17.29 -27.86
CA ASN A 501 4.76 -16.27 -28.52
C ASN A 501 5.87 -15.71 -27.62
N PHE A 502 7.12 -16.05 -27.91
CA PHE A 502 8.33 -15.58 -27.22
C PHE A 502 9.10 -14.52 -28.02
N SER A 503 8.41 -13.67 -28.78
CA SER A 503 9.07 -12.61 -29.56
C SER A 503 9.59 -11.47 -28.67
N GLU A 504 8.86 -11.12 -27.63
CA GLU A 504 9.20 -10.04 -26.69
C GLU A 504 8.98 -10.46 -25.24
N LEU A 505 9.87 -10.01 -24.35
CA LEU A 505 9.76 -10.23 -22.93
C LEU A 505 8.75 -9.27 -22.31
N THR A 506 7.58 -9.77 -21.93
CA THR A 506 6.51 -8.99 -21.29
C THR A 506 6.64 -8.99 -19.77
N THR A 507 6.02 -8.00 -19.11
CA THR A 507 5.98 -7.94 -17.64
C THR A 507 5.29 -9.15 -17.01
N PRO A 508 4.15 -9.66 -17.50
CA PRO A 508 3.55 -10.91 -17.03
C PRO A 508 4.52 -12.09 -17.12
N MET A 509 5.21 -12.29 -18.24
CA MET A 509 6.20 -13.37 -18.38
C MET A 509 7.30 -13.28 -17.30
N ILE A 510 7.85 -12.08 -17.07
CA ILE A 510 8.84 -11.88 -16.00
C ILE A 510 8.24 -12.26 -14.64
N ASN A 511 7.05 -11.78 -14.35
CA ASN A 511 6.41 -12.02 -13.06
C ASN A 511 5.97 -13.47 -12.85
N GLU A 512 5.55 -14.18 -13.89
CA GLU A 512 5.11 -15.59 -13.81
C GLU A 512 6.27 -16.58 -13.87
N PHE A 513 7.30 -16.35 -14.70
CA PHE A 513 8.41 -17.30 -14.90
C PHE A 513 9.59 -17.07 -13.95
N ILE A 514 9.93 -15.82 -13.58
CA ILE A 514 11.18 -15.50 -12.87
C ILE A 514 10.97 -15.48 -11.37
N ASP A 515 11.78 -16.24 -10.65
CA ASP A 515 11.86 -16.18 -9.18
C ASP A 515 12.91 -15.16 -8.73
N LYS A 516 14.15 -15.35 -9.15
CA LYS A 516 15.28 -14.46 -8.88
C LYS A 516 16.35 -14.57 -9.95
N ILE A 517 17.18 -13.55 -10.05
CA ILE A 517 18.31 -13.48 -10.96
C ILE A 517 19.53 -13.11 -10.14
N VAL A 518 20.61 -13.87 -10.29
CA VAL A 518 21.87 -13.65 -9.55
C VAL A 518 22.95 -13.28 -10.57
N VAL A 519 23.57 -12.12 -10.36
CA VAL A 519 24.58 -11.57 -11.26
C VAL A 519 25.95 -11.67 -10.61
N HIS A 520 26.86 -12.41 -11.24
CA HIS A 520 28.23 -12.62 -10.76
C HIS A 520 29.15 -11.46 -11.13
N ALA A 521 30.33 -11.41 -10.52
CA ALA A 521 31.36 -10.46 -10.87
C ALA A 521 31.84 -10.70 -12.30
N PRO A 522 32.12 -9.65 -13.09
CA PRO A 522 32.62 -9.82 -14.43
C PRO A 522 34.07 -10.33 -14.39
N ASP A 523 34.34 -11.47 -15.04
CA ASP A 523 35.69 -11.96 -15.28
C ASP A 523 36.29 -11.21 -16.47
N ARG A 524 37.52 -10.73 -16.29
CA ARG A 524 38.32 -10.00 -17.28
C ARG A 524 39.68 -10.65 -17.52
N SER A 525 39.92 -11.85 -16.99
CA SER A 525 41.20 -12.55 -17.05
C SER A 525 41.62 -12.87 -18.47
N THR A 526 40.65 -13.18 -19.33
CA THR A 526 40.87 -13.49 -20.76
C THR A 526 40.93 -12.23 -21.66
N GLY A 527 40.82 -11.02 -21.05
CA GLY A 527 40.77 -9.76 -21.80
C GLY A 527 39.37 -9.44 -22.35
N ASP A 528 38.43 -10.37 -22.35
CA ASP A 528 37.02 -10.17 -22.60
C ASP A 528 36.28 -10.01 -21.26
N ARG A 529 35.20 -9.24 -21.27
CA ARG A 529 34.33 -9.17 -20.13
C ARG A 529 33.29 -10.30 -20.21
N ILE A 530 33.55 -11.38 -19.50
CA ILE A 530 32.63 -12.50 -19.37
C ILE A 530 31.89 -12.29 -18.03
N GLN A 531 30.60 -12.39 -18.03
CA GLN A 531 29.80 -12.22 -16.79
C GLN A 531 28.74 -13.30 -16.73
N GLU A 532 28.81 -14.12 -15.71
CA GLU A 532 27.84 -15.18 -15.46
C GLU A 532 26.57 -14.58 -14.83
N VAL A 533 25.41 -15.11 -15.23
CA VAL A 533 24.10 -14.72 -14.72
C VAL A 533 23.28 -15.97 -14.50
N ASP A 534 22.92 -16.24 -13.26
CA ASP A 534 22.03 -17.34 -12.91
C ASP A 534 20.59 -16.86 -12.92
N ILE A 535 19.75 -17.49 -13.71
CA ILE A 535 18.32 -17.21 -13.81
C ILE A 535 17.58 -18.37 -13.14
N TYR A 536 16.88 -18.07 -12.06
CA TYR A 536 16.04 -19.03 -11.34
C TYR A 536 14.59 -18.87 -11.81
N LEU A 537 14.08 -19.92 -12.42
CA LEU A 537 12.69 -19.99 -12.85
C LEU A 537 11.81 -20.45 -11.68
N LYS A 538 10.60 -19.92 -11.60
CA LYS A 538 9.61 -20.39 -10.63
C LYS A 538 9.29 -21.85 -10.88
N PHE A 539 8.99 -22.56 -9.82
CA PHE A 539 8.62 -23.98 -9.81
C PHE A 539 9.75 -24.97 -10.12
N ILE A 540 10.74 -24.60 -10.96
CA ILE A 540 11.83 -25.50 -11.39
C ILE A 540 13.24 -25.05 -10.93
N GLY A 541 13.38 -23.78 -10.50
CA GLY A 541 14.66 -23.20 -10.08
C GLY A 541 15.63 -22.92 -11.24
N LYS A 542 16.96 -23.04 -11.01
CA LYS A 542 17.96 -22.99 -12.09
C LYS A 542 17.89 -24.29 -12.85
N PHE A 543 17.62 -24.21 -14.12
CA PHE A 543 17.56 -25.34 -15.03
C PHE A 543 18.55 -25.15 -16.17
N ASP A 544 19.53 -26.05 -16.24
CA ASP A 544 20.50 -26.06 -17.32
C ASP A 544 19.96 -26.96 -18.44
N THR A 545 19.44 -26.32 -19.48
CA THR A 545 19.02 -27.05 -20.70
C THR A 545 20.22 -27.71 -21.35
N PRO A 546 20.12 -28.95 -21.81
CA PRO A 546 21.15 -29.53 -22.66
C PRO A 546 21.32 -28.63 -23.87
N VAL A 547 22.46 -27.95 -23.95
CA VAL A 547 22.80 -27.15 -25.12
C VAL A 547 23.12 -28.15 -26.26
N PRO A 548 22.39 -28.14 -27.37
CA PRO A 548 22.76 -28.92 -28.52
C PRO A 548 24.19 -28.55 -28.90
N GLU A 549 25.02 -29.54 -29.25
CA GLU A 549 26.36 -29.26 -29.74
C GLU A 549 26.26 -28.25 -30.88
N PRO A 550 27.04 -27.16 -30.84
CA PRO A 550 26.94 -26.12 -31.87
C PRO A 550 27.28 -26.71 -33.24
N THR A 551 26.48 -26.39 -34.21
CA THR A 551 26.68 -26.85 -35.57
C THR A 551 28.02 -26.34 -36.09
N PRO A 552 28.67 -27.07 -37.06
CA PRO A 552 29.93 -26.61 -37.65
C PRO A 552 29.85 -25.19 -38.21
N GLU A 553 28.70 -24.77 -38.69
CA GLU A 553 28.45 -23.40 -39.20
C GLU A 553 28.44 -22.37 -38.08
N GLU A 554 27.84 -22.65 -36.92
CA GLU A 554 27.85 -21.80 -35.74
C GLU A 554 29.23 -21.68 -35.12
N ILE A 555 30.01 -22.76 -35.11
CA ILE A 555 31.42 -22.73 -34.66
C ILE A 555 32.24 -21.83 -35.59
N ALA A 556 32.08 -21.97 -36.92
CA ALA A 556 32.80 -21.14 -37.90
C ALA A 556 32.44 -19.65 -37.78
N GLU A 557 31.18 -19.35 -37.54
CA GLU A 557 30.71 -17.97 -37.34
C GLU A 557 31.23 -17.37 -36.00
N GLN A 558 31.22 -18.14 -34.90
CA GLN A 558 31.82 -17.72 -33.65
C GLN A 558 33.33 -17.44 -33.77
N GLU A 559 34.07 -18.31 -34.47
CA GLU A 559 35.48 -18.06 -34.74
C GLU A 559 35.69 -16.81 -35.59
N ARG A 560 34.86 -16.59 -36.61
CA ARG A 560 34.90 -15.38 -37.44
C ARG A 560 34.72 -14.12 -36.61
N LEU A 561 33.67 -14.08 -35.78
CA LEU A 561 33.38 -12.97 -34.87
C LEU A 561 34.49 -12.75 -33.83
N GLN A 562 35.10 -13.83 -33.35
CA GLN A 562 36.22 -13.75 -32.42
C GLN A 562 37.48 -13.16 -33.09
N LYS A 563 37.79 -13.60 -34.28
CA LYS A 563 38.89 -13.05 -35.08
C LYS A 563 38.68 -11.56 -35.39
N GLU A 564 37.45 -11.15 -35.69
CA GLU A 564 37.12 -9.73 -35.94
C GLU A 564 37.24 -8.89 -34.67
N ARG A 565 36.81 -9.40 -33.51
CA ARG A 565 36.98 -8.75 -32.20
C ARG A 565 38.47 -8.56 -31.85
N ILE A 566 39.30 -9.57 -32.07
CA ILE A 566 40.76 -9.50 -31.83
C ILE A 566 41.38 -8.42 -32.73
N ARG A 567 41.05 -8.39 -34.03
CA ARG A 567 41.51 -7.36 -34.97
C ARG A 567 41.08 -5.95 -34.54
N SER A 568 39.84 -5.81 -34.09
CA SER A 568 39.29 -4.53 -33.62
C SER A 568 40.02 -4.02 -32.36
N ARG A 569 40.35 -4.93 -31.43
CA ARG A 569 41.15 -4.62 -30.23
C ARG A 569 42.59 -4.24 -30.52
N GLU A 570 43.23 -4.97 -31.41
CA GLU A 570 44.59 -4.64 -31.85
C GLU A 570 44.62 -3.26 -32.52
N ARG A 571 43.66 -3.00 -33.41
CA ARG A 571 43.52 -1.69 -34.02
C ARG A 571 43.32 -0.58 -32.97
N TYR A 572 42.46 -0.80 -31.95
CA TYR A 572 42.25 0.17 -30.86
C TYR A 572 43.51 0.36 -30.02
N ARG A 573 44.26 -0.72 -29.67
CA ARG A 573 45.52 -0.62 -28.94
C ARG A 573 46.56 0.20 -29.70
N ARG A 574 46.71 -0.03 -31.03
CA ARG A 574 47.62 0.70 -31.90
C ARG A 574 47.26 2.19 -32.00
N LEU A 575 45.95 2.47 -32.12
CA LEU A 575 45.45 3.86 -32.07
C LEU A 575 45.73 4.54 -30.73
N LYS A 576 45.55 3.84 -29.63
CA LYS A 576 45.82 4.36 -28.25
C LYS A 576 47.33 4.53 -28.00
N ALA A 577 48.16 3.71 -28.63
CA ALA A 577 49.62 3.85 -28.59
C ALA A 577 50.13 5.01 -29.49
N GLY A 578 49.26 5.73 -30.17
CA GLY A 578 49.61 6.85 -31.03
C GLY A 578 50.08 6.42 -32.43
N GLU A 579 49.90 5.14 -32.78
CA GLU A 579 50.22 4.66 -34.14
C GLU A 579 49.20 5.22 -35.14
N ASN A 580 49.69 5.92 -36.13
CA ASN A 580 48.90 6.44 -37.25
C ASN A 580 48.63 5.29 -38.22
N LEU A 581 47.50 4.64 -38.14
CA LEU A 581 47.12 3.47 -38.94
C LEU A 581 46.77 3.78 -40.40
N SER A 582 46.73 5.05 -40.75
CA SER A 582 46.51 5.50 -42.15
C SER A 582 47.54 6.57 -42.49
N PRO A 583 48.15 6.52 -43.67
CA PRO A 583 49.02 7.61 -44.09
C PRO A 583 48.22 8.93 -44.08
N PRO A 584 48.79 10.01 -43.54
CA PRO A 584 48.12 11.29 -43.57
C PRO A 584 47.91 11.77 -45.01
N PHE A 585 46.71 12.24 -45.32
CA PHE A 585 46.38 12.83 -46.62
C PHE A 585 45.98 14.27 -46.45
N GLU A 586 46.27 15.04 -47.49
CA GLU A 586 45.97 16.46 -47.54
C GLU A 586 44.45 16.65 -47.72
N ARG A 587 43.81 17.46 -46.87
CA ARG A 587 42.43 17.82 -46.92
C ARG A 587 42.26 19.33 -46.73
N VAL A 588 41.16 19.84 -47.26
CA VAL A 588 40.78 21.25 -47.08
C VAL A 588 39.69 21.32 -45.99
N CYS A 589 39.90 22.16 -45.01
CA CYS A 589 38.96 22.34 -43.92
C CYS A 589 37.65 22.98 -44.40
N GLU A 590 36.53 22.33 -44.23
CA GLU A 590 35.20 22.83 -44.64
C GLU A 590 34.81 24.17 -43.93
N GLN A 591 35.43 24.49 -42.79
CA GLN A 591 35.12 25.74 -42.07
C GLN A 591 36.08 26.91 -42.42
N CYS A 592 37.35 26.68 -42.52
CA CYS A 592 38.33 27.77 -42.68
C CYS A 592 39.06 27.78 -44.02
N GLY A 593 38.85 26.79 -44.93
CA GLY A 593 39.42 26.69 -46.23
C GLY A 593 40.92 26.36 -46.23
N LYS A 594 41.57 26.15 -45.08
CA LYS A 594 43.01 25.81 -45.01
C LYS A 594 43.24 24.33 -45.25
N SER A 595 44.28 23.98 -46.01
CA SER A 595 44.77 22.63 -46.13
C SER A 595 45.34 22.14 -44.79
N PHE A 596 45.12 20.88 -44.51
CA PHE A 596 45.66 20.21 -43.31
C PHE A 596 45.88 18.72 -43.60
N MET A 597 46.84 18.14 -42.88
CA MET A 597 47.11 16.70 -42.97
C MET A 597 46.14 15.95 -42.06
N ALA A 598 45.31 15.12 -42.65
CA ALA A 598 44.28 14.34 -41.97
C ALA A 598 44.73 12.90 -41.70
N GLY A 599 44.62 12.43 -40.48
CA GLY A 599 44.93 11.04 -40.12
C GLY A 599 43.77 10.05 -40.38
N ILE A 600 42.60 10.55 -40.79
CA ILE A 600 41.41 9.72 -41.11
C ILE A 600 40.76 10.21 -42.41
N PRO A 601 40.25 9.27 -43.27
CA PRO A 601 39.70 9.61 -44.58
C PRO A 601 38.57 10.62 -44.59
N ASN A 602 37.78 10.64 -43.54
CA ASN A 602 36.58 11.49 -43.42
C ASN A 602 36.78 12.76 -42.57
N ALA A 603 38.05 13.15 -42.31
CA ALA A 603 38.30 14.38 -41.57
C ALA A 603 37.88 15.61 -42.42
N LYS A 604 36.95 16.39 -41.91
CA LYS A 604 36.39 17.57 -42.55
C LYS A 604 36.97 18.88 -42.00
N PHE A 605 37.61 18.81 -40.85
CA PHE A 605 38.06 20.00 -40.10
C PHE A 605 39.51 19.87 -39.63
N CYS A 606 40.30 20.95 -39.79
CA CYS A 606 41.69 20.98 -39.37
C CYS A 606 41.90 21.05 -37.84
N HIS A 607 40.90 21.50 -37.11
CA HIS A 607 40.96 21.69 -35.66
C HIS A 607 39.56 21.53 -35.02
N PRO A 608 39.45 21.05 -33.75
CA PRO A 608 38.19 20.95 -33.05
C PRO A 608 37.36 22.24 -33.00
N ASN A 609 38.03 23.40 -32.94
CA ASN A 609 37.36 24.71 -32.98
C ASN A 609 36.70 25.00 -34.34
N CYS A 610 37.27 24.53 -35.45
CA CYS A 610 36.66 24.64 -36.78
C CYS A 610 35.40 23.77 -36.88
N ARG A 611 35.48 22.56 -36.34
CA ARG A 611 34.31 21.67 -36.25
C ARG A 611 33.20 22.32 -35.41
N ALA A 612 33.50 22.85 -34.25
CA ALA A 612 32.52 23.52 -33.38
C ALA A 612 31.88 24.73 -34.07
N LYS A 613 32.69 25.60 -34.70
CA LYS A 613 32.19 26.78 -35.44
C LYS A 613 31.31 26.38 -36.64
N PHE A 614 31.62 25.32 -37.35
CA PHE A 614 30.83 24.82 -38.46
C PHE A 614 29.45 24.39 -38.01
N TYR A 615 29.37 23.53 -36.97
CA TYR A 615 28.09 23.05 -36.47
C TYR A 615 27.26 24.12 -35.76
N ILE A 616 27.92 25.06 -35.08
CA ILE A 616 27.23 26.24 -34.53
C ILE A 616 26.61 27.08 -35.65
N ARG A 617 27.35 27.31 -36.74
CA ARG A 617 26.85 28.05 -37.90
C ARG A 617 25.70 27.30 -38.58
N GLN A 618 25.84 26.01 -38.83
CA GLN A 618 24.81 25.16 -39.43
C GLN A 618 23.56 25.10 -38.56
N ALA A 619 23.71 24.96 -37.23
CA ALA A 619 22.60 25.01 -36.27
C ALA A 619 21.94 26.38 -36.19
N ALA A 620 22.72 27.47 -36.40
CA ALA A 620 22.15 28.82 -36.47
C ALA A 620 21.38 29.02 -37.81
N GLU A 621 21.91 28.51 -38.91
CA GLU A 621 21.23 28.56 -40.20
C GLU A 621 19.95 27.73 -40.24
N SER A 622 19.93 26.53 -39.63
CA SER A 622 18.72 25.69 -39.52
C SER A 622 17.65 26.27 -38.61
N ARG A 623 18.05 27.14 -37.68
CA ARG A 623 17.10 27.86 -36.79
C ARG A 623 16.63 29.19 -37.36
N ARG A 624 17.12 29.57 -38.56
CA ARG A 624 16.73 30.84 -39.18
C ARG A 624 15.28 30.76 -39.61
N ARG A 625 14.50 31.68 -39.14
CA ARG A 625 13.07 31.81 -39.47
C ARG A 625 12.75 33.25 -39.81
N ASP A 626 11.81 33.45 -40.71
CA ASP A 626 11.31 34.74 -41.02
C ASP A 626 10.15 35.09 -40.06
N CYS A 627 10.26 36.25 -39.49
CA CYS A 627 9.28 36.79 -38.53
C CYS A 627 8.82 38.16 -39.01
N THR A 628 7.57 38.46 -38.77
CA THR A 628 7.00 39.80 -39.04
C THR A 628 7.22 40.69 -37.82
N CYS A 629 7.80 41.85 -38.03
CA CYS A 629 8.02 42.80 -36.92
C CYS A 629 6.69 43.29 -36.37
N ALA A 630 6.50 43.13 -35.05
CA ALA A 630 5.26 43.50 -34.37
C ALA A 630 5.00 45.02 -34.32
N ASN A 631 5.97 45.87 -34.68
CA ASN A 631 5.83 47.32 -34.74
C ASN A 631 5.65 47.88 -36.15
N CYS A 632 6.50 47.48 -37.12
CA CYS A 632 6.53 48.09 -38.46
C CYS A 632 6.03 47.17 -39.58
N GLY A 633 5.66 45.90 -39.29
CA GLY A 633 5.15 44.94 -40.27
C GLY A 633 6.19 44.37 -41.24
N LYS A 634 7.46 44.78 -41.18
CA LYS A 634 8.50 44.30 -42.08
C LYS A 634 8.90 42.86 -41.69
N VAL A 635 9.08 42.02 -42.72
CA VAL A 635 9.61 40.67 -42.55
C VAL A 635 11.12 40.76 -42.31
N PHE A 636 11.62 40.06 -41.31
CA PHE A 636 13.05 39.95 -40.97
C PHE A 636 13.39 38.53 -40.52
N SER A 637 14.62 38.11 -40.82
CA SER A 637 15.08 36.77 -40.47
C SER A 637 15.80 36.80 -39.13
N THR A 638 15.46 35.84 -38.22
CA THR A 638 16.13 35.71 -36.92
C THR A 638 16.36 34.24 -36.56
N THR A 639 17.38 33.97 -35.75
CA THR A 639 17.67 32.66 -35.17
C THR A 639 17.17 32.54 -33.74
N ARG A 640 16.70 33.62 -33.14
CA ARG A 640 16.22 33.66 -31.72
C ARG A 640 14.71 33.55 -31.68
N MET A 641 14.21 32.78 -30.69
CA MET A 641 12.78 32.50 -30.52
C MET A 641 11.97 33.67 -29.95
N ASP A 642 12.63 34.56 -29.23
CA ASP A 642 12.06 35.63 -28.43
C ASP A 642 12.00 37.00 -29.15
N VAL A 643 12.56 37.12 -30.36
CA VAL A 643 12.65 38.40 -31.08
C VAL A 643 11.33 38.69 -31.80
N LYS A 644 10.69 39.76 -31.43
CA LYS A 644 9.41 40.26 -31.99
C LYS A 644 9.56 41.53 -32.86
N TYR A 645 10.73 42.13 -32.88
CA TYR A 645 11.01 43.41 -33.57
C TYR A 645 12.25 43.32 -34.46
N CYS A 646 12.20 43.95 -35.62
CA CYS A 646 13.30 43.90 -36.61
C CYS A 646 14.51 44.74 -36.23
N SER A 647 14.37 45.72 -35.34
CA SER A 647 15.45 46.56 -34.79
C SER A 647 15.16 47.01 -33.38
N ASP A 648 16.17 47.51 -32.70
CA ASP A 648 15.99 48.12 -31.35
C ASP A 648 15.10 49.34 -31.37
N ASP A 649 15.15 50.13 -32.47
CA ASP A 649 14.26 51.30 -32.65
C ASP A 649 12.81 50.87 -32.70
N CYS A 650 12.48 49.80 -33.42
CA CYS A 650 11.12 49.26 -33.46
C CYS A 650 10.70 48.73 -32.08
N ARG A 651 11.60 48.17 -31.30
CA ARG A 651 11.31 47.74 -29.93
C ARG A 651 11.00 48.90 -29.00
N VAL A 652 11.82 49.97 -29.08
CA VAL A 652 11.66 51.14 -28.27
C VAL A 652 10.31 51.84 -28.60
N GLU A 653 9.97 51.99 -29.89
CA GLU A 653 8.75 52.63 -30.30
C GLU A 653 7.50 51.81 -29.92
N ALA A 654 7.56 50.48 -30.05
CA ALA A 654 6.49 49.60 -29.60
C ALA A 654 6.27 49.72 -28.07
N ASN A 655 7.33 49.80 -27.29
CA ASN A 655 7.24 50.02 -25.85
C ASN A 655 6.65 51.36 -25.49
N ARG A 656 6.98 52.43 -26.28
CA ARG A 656 6.44 53.75 -26.13
C ARG A 656 4.94 53.83 -26.42
N ILE A 657 4.48 53.12 -27.47
CA ILE A 657 3.06 52.94 -27.78
C ILE A 657 2.33 52.21 -26.65
N MET A 658 2.88 51.09 -26.16
CA MET A 658 2.25 50.32 -25.08
C MET A 658 2.18 51.15 -23.78
N GLN A 659 3.21 51.97 -23.52
CA GLN A 659 3.23 52.83 -22.33
C GLN A 659 2.16 53.97 -22.43
N LYS A 660 1.96 54.52 -23.64
CA LYS A 660 0.89 55.47 -23.89
C LYS A 660 -0.50 54.83 -23.71
N GLN A 661 -0.67 53.61 -24.19
CA GLN A 661 -1.94 52.84 -24.03
C GLN A 661 -2.19 52.46 -22.56
N ARG A 662 -1.16 52.06 -21.79
CA ARG A 662 -1.28 51.82 -20.36
C ARG A 662 -1.63 53.09 -19.56
N ASN A 663 -1.07 54.23 -19.95
CA ASN A 663 -1.37 55.49 -19.30
C ASN A 663 -2.77 55.98 -19.66
N ALA A 664 -3.26 55.74 -20.90
CA ALA A 664 -4.63 56.01 -21.28
C ALA A 664 -5.63 55.15 -20.50
N LYS A 665 -5.37 53.83 -20.41
CA LYS A 665 -6.19 52.91 -19.57
C LYS A 665 -6.18 53.28 -18.08
N LYS A 666 -5.07 53.83 -17.55
CA LYS A 666 -5.03 54.28 -16.17
C LYS A 666 -5.85 55.57 -15.97
N ARG A 667 -5.96 56.45 -17.00
CA ARG A 667 -6.86 57.61 -16.96
C ARG A 667 -8.33 57.23 -16.99
N ASP A 668 -8.71 56.30 -17.86
CA ASP A 668 -10.10 55.78 -17.92
C ASP A 668 -10.53 55.07 -16.62
N MET A 669 -9.58 54.37 -15.91
CA MET A 669 -9.87 53.74 -14.61
C MET A 669 -9.93 54.72 -13.43
N SER A 670 -9.42 55.95 -13.59
CA SER A 670 -9.49 56.96 -12.54
C SER A 670 -10.78 57.83 -12.61
N GLU A 671 -11.52 57.76 -13.70
CA GLU A 671 -12.81 58.44 -13.86
C GLU A 671 -14.04 57.58 -13.49
N THR A 672 -13.84 56.30 -13.11
CA THR A 672 -14.93 55.38 -12.75
C THR A 672 -14.79 54.75 -11.35
N SER A 673 -14.17 55.44 -10.40
CA SER A 673 -14.19 54.99 -9.00
C SER A 673 -14.87 55.99 -8.09
N GLU A 674 -16.19 55.93 -8.04
CA GLU A 674 -16.95 56.27 -6.83
C GLU A 674 -17.05 55.03 -5.97
N THR A 675 -16.65 55.20 -4.71
CA THR A 675 -16.57 54.21 -3.63
C THR A 675 -17.93 53.57 -3.29
N PRO A 676 -17.96 52.35 -2.73
CA PRO A 676 -18.18 52.32 -1.29
C PRO A 676 -17.23 51.35 -0.53
N ASP A 677 -16.96 51.85 0.68
CA ASP A 677 -16.44 51.18 1.84
C ASP A 677 -16.87 49.72 1.99
N PHE A 678 -15.88 48.82 2.24
CA PHE A 678 -16.02 47.76 3.26
C PHE A 678 -14.67 47.37 3.81
N ALA A 679 -14.52 47.69 5.05
CA ALA A 679 -13.40 47.30 5.90
C ALA A 679 -13.57 45.84 6.39
N LYS A 680 -12.44 45.19 6.66
CA LYS A 680 -12.18 44.09 7.60
C LYS A 680 -12.57 42.65 7.18
N ALA A 681 -11.52 41.88 7.07
CA ALA A 681 -11.15 40.70 7.90
C ALA A 681 -9.95 40.03 7.23
N ASN A 682 -8.79 40.25 7.71
CA ASN A 682 -7.95 39.52 8.65
C ASN A 682 -7.85 38.02 8.44
N GLU A 683 -6.63 37.61 8.09
CA GLU A 683 -5.70 36.75 8.87
C GLU A 683 -6.04 35.28 9.04
N LYS A 684 -4.94 34.56 8.77
CA LYS A 684 -4.58 33.20 9.27
C LYS A 684 -5.06 32.05 8.43
N THR A 685 -4.22 31.15 7.96
CA THR A 685 -3.01 30.47 8.50
C THR A 685 -2.38 29.69 7.37
N ALA A 686 -1.16 29.71 7.33
CA ALA A 686 -0.06 28.76 7.37
C ALA A 686 -0.29 27.41 6.63
#